data_1f30fab4002cbfcf563ed40fe80221be
#
_entry.id   1f30fab4002cbfcf563ed40fe80221be
#
_cell.length_a   1.000
_cell.length_b   1.000
_cell.length_c   1.000
_cell.angle_alpha   90.00
_cell.angle_beta   90.00
_cell.angle_gamma   90.00
#
_symmetry.space_group_name_H-M   'P 1'
#
loop_
_entity.id
_entity.type
_entity.pdbx_description
1 polymer ?
#
loop_
_entity_poly.entity_id
_entity_poly.type
_entity_poly.pdbx_seq_one_letter_code
_entity_poly.pdbx_strand_id
1 'polypeptide(L)'
;MNSKIYGKLAVTNLKNNKKSYIPYILASAFSVMMYFIMDNLYRNRSLVEKGSPLAIMLSYAAAVILIFSIIFLFYINSFLIKRRKKELGIYNILGMGKGHLGKMLFLESVITTVASIIGGILAGILLSKLVYLILLKILHMGGKIEYRISLASTGMTTILFGAIFILIFLYNLLQMKLSNPIELLRGGNTGEREPKTKWIMTIIGILCLAGGYSIALITKEPMAALGKFFIAVILVIIGTYALFMAGSIAFLKMLRNKKSYYYKTRHFTAVSGMIYRMKQNAVGLANICILSTMVLVMVSMTVSLYGGLNDVIVTRFPYEAQITSSGINQKEEGQIEEIIKNMTKKNHTVTTSQIRFHVGRFTTVYNNNKTKQLDMMAAGDYTNSNAVDLVMIPLSDYNQTEGKNVKLKENEVLLYHRNHKRTHKKSDTEALKNKKVIQLNSISYKVVDELDRLAIAKADTTSFIDGWYVVVKDSSIITSYLKDIYENSNIYDELKEYYGKIQYSYSFNLNGSRANRAKTEKSIQKQLQKKFANCSIESRELSRESFYELYGGFLFIGIFLGIIFLMATTLIIYYKQISEGYDDRERYQIMQKVGMSKKEVRQSIRSQVLLVFFLPLIMAVIHLAFAFKIITRLLSVLNLTNISLFFMYTVGTVAVFAVIYVIIYSITAREYYKIIICRGE
;
A
#
# COMPACT_ATOMS: atom_id res chain seq x y z
N MET A 1 31.55 33.49 29.13
CA MET A 1 31.10 33.97 27.78
C MET A 1 29.64 34.42 27.89
N ASN A 2 29.34 35.60 27.42
CA ASN A 2 28.02 36.23 27.59
C ASN A 2 26.96 35.49 26.77
N SER A 3 25.76 35.23 27.31
CA SER A 3 24.65 34.48 26.66
C SER A 3 24.30 35.03 25.25
N LYS A 4 24.42 36.34 25.04
CA LYS A 4 24.18 37.00 23.75
C LYS A 4 25.12 36.53 22.63
N ILE A 5 26.35 36.08 22.98
CA ILE A 5 27.34 35.62 21.98
C ILE A 5 26.93 34.30 21.36
N TYR A 6 26.36 33.35 22.13
CA TYR A 6 25.91 32.06 21.60
C TYR A 6 24.74 32.26 20.61
N GLY A 7 23.81 33.17 20.91
CA GLY A 7 22.70 33.50 20.02
C GLY A 7 23.20 34.10 18.70
N LYS A 8 24.14 35.06 18.77
CA LYS A 8 24.74 35.67 17.56
C LYS A 8 25.50 34.63 16.71
N LEU A 9 26.26 33.74 17.37
CA LEU A 9 26.96 32.64 16.68
C LEU A 9 25.97 31.68 16.02
N ALA A 10 24.91 31.27 16.71
CA ALA A 10 23.89 30.39 16.17
C ALA A 10 23.24 30.97 14.91
N VAL A 11 22.81 32.23 14.96
CA VAL A 11 22.21 32.91 13.79
C VAL A 11 23.20 33.07 12.65
N THR A 12 24.46 33.43 12.94
CA THR A 12 25.52 33.56 11.92
C THR A 12 25.80 32.21 11.26
N ASN A 13 25.86 31.14 12.04
CA ASN A 13 26.06 29.80 11.51
C ASN A 13 24.91 29.36 10.60
N LEU A 14 23.65 29.61 10.98
CA LEU A 14 22.49 29.34 10.13
C LEU A 14 22.58 30.11 8.80
N LYS A 15 22.96 31.39 8.84
CA LYS A 15 23.14 32.21 7.63
C LYS A 15 24.26 31.71 6.74
N ASN A 16 25.42 31.39 7.30
CA ASN A 16 26.58 30.91 6.54
C ASN A 16 26.32 29.56 5.91
N ASN A 17 25.54 28.68 6.59
CA ASN A 17 25.20 27.35 6.13
C ASN A 17 23.79 27.25 5.53
N LYS A 18 23.23 28.35 5.01
CA LYS A 18 21.86 28.40 4.46
C LYS A 18 21.56 27.31 3.43
N LYS A 19 22.53 26.92 2.59
CA LYS A 19 22.38 25.84 1.60
C LYS A 19 22.07 24.46 2.22
N SER A 20 22.36 24.25 3.52
CA SER A 20 22.05 23.03 4.24
C SER A 20 20.86 23.17 5.17
N TYR A 21 20.75 24.31 5.88
CA TYR A 21 19.70 24.53 6.86
C TYR A 21 18.33 24.85 6.25
N ILE A 22 18.29 25.64 5.14
CA ILE A 22 17.00 25.97 4.51
C ILE A 22 16.27 24.71 4.02
N PRO A 23 16.91 23.79 3.25
CA PRO A 23 16.23 22.55 2.87
C PRO A 23 15.85 21.66 4.07
N TYR A 24 16.64 21.67 5.15
CA TYR A 24 16.31 20.95 6.39
C TYR A 24 15.03 21.52 7.05
N ILE A 25 14.95 22.84 7.22
CA ILE A 25 13.77 23.51 7.80
C ILE A 25 12.55 23.28 6.91
N LEU A 26 12.68 23.42 5.58
CA LEU A 26 11.58 23.17 4.64
C LEU A 26 11.10 21.71 4.69
N ALA A 27 12.02 20.75 4.75
CA ALA A 27 11.67 19.33 4.89
C ALA A 27 10.94 19.04 6.20
N SER A 28 11.45 19.61 7.28
CA SER A 28 10.85 19.47 8.60
C SER A 28 9.47 20.12 8.66
N ALA A 29 9.33 21.34 8.16
CA ALA A 29 8.05 22.05 8.06
C ALA A 29 7.04 21.29 7.17
N PHE A 30 7.51 20.70 6.07
CA PHE A 30 6.66 19.87 5.21
C PHE A 30 6.17 18.61 5.95
N SER A 31 7.02 17.92 6.70
CA SER A 31 6.61 16.75 7.50
C SER A 31 5.59 17.12 8.58
N VAL A 32 5.81 18.25 9.27
CA VAL A 32 4.85 18.83 10.24
C VAL A 32 3.51 19.14 9.57
N MET A 33 3.55 19.81 8.42
CA MET A 33 2.37 20.16 7.62
C MET A 33 1.55 18.93 7.24
N MET A 34 2.20 17.90 6.71
CA MET A 34 1.54 16.69 6.23
C MET A 34 0.88 15.93 7.39
N TYR A 35 1.57 15.82 8.51
CA TYR A 35 0.98 15.21 9.72
C TYR A 35 -0.22 16.03 10.23
N PHE A 36 -0.06 17.35 10.36
CA PHE A 36 -1.13 18.24 10.80
C PHE A 36 -2.38 18.11 9.93
N ILE A 37 -2.23 18.12 8.60
CA ILE A 37 -3.36 17.99 7.67
C ILE A 37 -4.08 16.66 7.90
N MET A 38 -3.34 15.55 8.01
CA MET A 38 -3.93 14.23 8.19
C MET A 38 -4.66 14.09 9.53
N ASP A 39 -4.05 14.54 10.63
CA ASP A 39 -4.67 14.52 11.97
C ASP A 39 -5.89 15.45 12.03
N ASN A 40 -5.83 16.61 11.36
CA ASN A 40 -6.98 17.54 11.29
C ASN A 40 -8.17 16.95 10.51
N LEU A 41 -7.91 16.20 9.41
CA LEU A 41 -8.96 15.47 8.67
C LEU A 41 -9.57 14.37 9.52
N TYR A 42 -8.75 13.58 10.22
CA TYR A 42 -9.20 12.52 11.12
C TYR A 42 -10.09 13.06 12.25
N ARG A 43 -9.79 14.23 12.79
CA ARG A 43 -10.56 14.86 13.90
C ARG A 43 -11.79 15.64 13.44
N ASN A 44 -12.01 15.80 12.15
CA ASN A 44 -13.18 16.50 11.63
C ASN A 44 -14.41 15.61 11.74
N ARG A 45 -15.20 15.82 12.79
CA ARG A 45 -16.44 15.04 13.09
C ARG A 45 -17.51 15.15 12.02
N SER A 46 -17.52 16.21 11.22
CA SER A 46 -18.47 16.38 10.12
C SER A 46 -18.12 15.49 8.92
N LEU A 47 -16.84 15.15 8.76
CA LEU A 47 -16.35 14.31 7.67
C LEU A 47 -16.37 12.82 8.05
N VAL A 48 -16.08 12.53 9.32
CA VAL A 48 -15.71 11.18 9.75
C VAL A 48 -16.52 10.80 10.99
N GLU A 49 -17.46 9.86 10.84
CA GLU A 49 -18.08 9.22 11.99
C GLU A 49 -17.07 8.32 12.71
N LYS A 50 -17.12 8.32 14.05
CA LYS A 50 -16.25 7.45 14.83
C LYS A 50 -16.51 5.98 14.46
N GLY A 51 -15.43 5.26 14.10
CA GLY A 51 -15.52 3.86 13.70
C GLY A 51 -15.82 3.62 12.22
N SER A 52 -16.03 4.68 11.41
CA SER A 52 -16.15 4.50 9.96
C SER A 52 -14.84 3.99 9.35
N PRO A 53 -14.88 3.26 8.23
CA PRO A 53 -13.67 2.81 7.54
C PRO A 53 -12.71 3.96 7.22
N LEU A 54 -13.23 5.12 6.81
CA LEU A 54 -12.43 6.30 6.53
C LEU A 54 -11.71 6.83 7.76
N ALA A 55 -12.38 6.83 8.95
CA ALA A 55 -11.74 7.23 10.21
C ALA A 55 -10.52 6.38 10.54
N ILE A 56 -10.70 5.07 10.46
CA ILE A 56 -9.65 4.09 10.74
C ILE A 56 -8.48 4.30 9.76
N MET A 57 -8.79 4.46 8.47
CA MET A 57 -7.77 4.67 7.43
C MET A 57 -6.97 5.96 7.64
N LEU A 58 -7.62 7.09 7.95
CA LEU A 58 -6.96 8.37 8.22
C LEU A 58 -6.08 8.31 9.48
N SER A 59 -6.52 7.60 10.52
CA SER A 59 -5.74 7.42 11.74
C SER A 59 -4.46 6.61 11.50
N TYR A 60 -4.55 5.50 10.74
CA TYR A 60 -3.38 4.72 10.35
C TYR A 60 -2.44 5.51 9.44
N ALA A 61 -2.99 6.30 8.51
CA ALA A 61 -2.17 7.17 7.66
C ALA A 61 -1.40 8.21 8.49
N ALA A 62 -2.04 8.83 9.49
CA ALA A 62 -1.36 9.76 10.40
C ALA A 62 -0.23 9.08 11.19
N ALA A 63 -0.45 7.85 11.68
CA ALA A 63 0.57 7.05 12.35
C ALA A 63 1.75 6.71 11.43
N VAL A 64 1.49 6.29 10.19
CA VAL A 64 2.53 6.02 9.18
C VAL A 64 3.33 7.28 8.88
N ILE A 65 2.68 8.43 8.72
CA ILE A 65 3.35 9.72 8.49
C ILE A 65 4.26 10.08 9.68
N LEU A 66 3.81 9.85 10.91
CA LEU A 66 4.59 10.12 12.11
C LEU A 66 5.84 9.24 12.17
N ILE A 67 5.69 7.92 12.00
CA ILE A 67 6.81 6.96 11.99
C ILE A 67 7.80 7.32 10.89
N PHE A 68 7.29 7.58 9.69
CA PHE A 68 8.13 8.00 8.57
C PHE A 68 8.87 9.31 8.86
N SER A 69 8.19 10.30 9.45
CA SER A 69 8.79 11.60 9.80
C SER A 69 9.93 11.44 10.80
N ILE A 70 9.80 10.55 11.79
CA ILE A 70 10.88 10.24 12.74
C ILE A 70 12.12 9.74 11.96
N ILE A 71 11.96 8.68 11.17
CA ILE A 71 13.07 8.07 10.41
C ILE A 71 13.70 9.09 9.46
N PHE A 72 12.87 9.83 8.75
CA PHE A 72 13.29 10.79 7.75
C PHE A 72 14.03 11.99 8.33
N LEU A 73 13.53 12.59 9.43
CA LEU A 73 14.17 13.71 10.09
C LEU A 73 15.51 13.33 10.73
N PHE A 74 15.61 12.15 11.34
CA PHE A 74 16.88 11.62 11.82
C PHE A 74 17.88 11.40 10.68
N TYR A 75 17.42 10.87 9.55
CA TYR A 75 18.25 10.65 8.37
C TYR A 75 18.81 11.96 7.82
N ILE A 76 17.96 12.97 7.59
CA ILE A 76 18.41 14.28 7.07
C ILE A 76 19.33 14.99 8.08
N ASN A 77 18.99 14.94 9.36
CA ASN A 77 19.83 15.51 10.42
C ASN A 77 21.23 14.88 10.43
N SER A 78 21.35 13.59 10.16
CA SER A 78 22.64 12.92 10.05
C SER A 78 23.55 13.54 8.98
N PHE A 79 22.99 13.95 7.83
CA PHE A 79 23.73 14.70 6.80
C PHE A 79 24.14 16.07 7.27
N LEU A 80 23.23 16.78 7.92
CA LEU A 80 23.50 18.13 8.44
C LEU A 80 24.66 18.12 9.43
N ILE A 81 24.62 17.23 10.42
CA ILE A 81 25.66 17.10 11.45
C ILE A 81 27.00 16.63 10.87
N LYS A 82 27.00 15.66 9.93
CA LYS A 82 28.24 15.20 9.28
C LYS A 82 29.02 16.35 8.65
N ARG A 83 28.32 17.29 8.01
CA ARG A 83 28.94 18.46 7.41
C ARG A 83 29.47 19.45 8.45
N ARG A 84 28.75 19.60 9.55
CA ARG A 84 29.10 20.50 10.66
C ARG A 84 30.24 20.01 11.53
N LYS A 85 30.57 18.70 11.49
CA LYS A 85 31.64 18.12 12.31
C LYS A 85 32.96 18.85 12.12
N LYS A 86 33.33 19.24 10.89
CA LYS A 86 34.57 20.00 10.61
C LYS A 86 34.56 21.38 11.28
N GLU A 87 33.44 22.11 11.21
CA GLU A 87 33.30 23.43 11.85
C GLU A 87 33.35 23.33 13.37
N LEU A 88 32.62 22.35 13.96
CA LEU A 88 32.64 22.10 15.39
C LEU A 88 34.02 21.70 15.90
N GLY A 89 34.79 20.96 15.08
CA GLY A 89 36.19 20.63 15.35
C GLY A 89 37.07 21.86 15.42
N ILE A 90 36.92 22.80 14.47
CA ILE A 90 37.66 24.06 14.44
C ILE A 90 37.35 24.92 15.69
N TYR A 91 36.07 25.06 16.04
CA TYR A 91 35.68 25.80 17.27
C TYR A 91 36.28 25.18 18.54
N ASN A 92 36.37 23.84 18.59
CA ASN A 92 36.95 23.14 19.72
C ASN A 92 38.47 23.42 19.85
N ILE A 93 39.21 23.44 18.72
CA ILE A 93 40.64 23.75 18.69
C ILE A 93 40.91 25.21 19.05
N LEU A 94 40.01 26.13 18.64
CA LEU A 94 40.06 27.54 19.00
C LEU A 94 39.70 27.81 20.48
N GLY A 95 39.54 26.73 21.30
CA GLY A 95 39.35 26.85 22.75
C GLY A 95 37.89 26.79 23.22
N MET A 96 36.91 26.57 22.34
CA MET A 96 35.53 26.38 22.77
C MET A 96 35.33 24.96 23.35
N GLY A 97 35.17 24.84 24.66
CA GLY A 97 34.86 23.57 25.32
C GLY A 97 33.55 22.95 24.87
N LYS A 98 33.41 21.61 24.97
CA LYS A 98 32.23 20.83 24.57
C LYS A 98 30.89 21.38 25.14
N GLY A 99 30.92 21.95 26.37
CA GLY A 99 29.72 22.58 26.98
C GLY A 99 29.26 23.85 26.27
N HIS A 100 30.19 24.66 25.77
CA HIS A 100 29.89 25.88 25.01
C HIS A 100 29.36 25.56 23.62
N LEU A 101 29.92 24.53 22.97
CA LEU A 101 29.42 23.99 21.70
C LEU A 101 28.00 23.41 21.85
N GLY A 102 27.73 22.73 22.98
CA GLY A 102 26.38 22.20 23.29
C GLY A 102 25.32 23.30 23.43
N LYS A 103 25.66 24.44 24.08
CA LYS A 103 24.76 25.59 24.19
C LYS A 103 24.49 26.25 22.84
N MET A 104 25.49 26.33 21.99
CA MET A 104 25.33 26.84 20.63
C MET A 104 24.42 25.93 19.77
N LEU A 105 24.65 24.62 19.81
CA LEU A 105 23.80 23.62 19.12
C LEU A 105 22.36 23.64 19.66
N PHE A 106 22.17 23.84 20.95
CA PHE A 106 20.84 23.99 21.55
C PHE A 106 20.06 25.16 20.92
N LEU A 107 20.67 26.34 20.86
CA LEU A 107 20.04 27.53 20.27
C LEU A 107 19.74 27.34 18.77
N GLU A 108 20.66 26.73 18.02
CA GLU A 108 20.41 26.38 16.61
C GLU A 108 19.23 25.41 16.49
N SER A 109 19.16 24.36 17.33
CA SER A 109 18.05 23.41 17.35
C SER A 109 16.73 24.08 17.73
N VAL A 110 16.71 24.98 18.69
CA VAL A 110 15.49 25.72 19.06
C VAL A 110 15.00 26.58 17.89
N ILE A 111 15.88 27.34 17.23
CA ILE A 111 15.50 28.18 16.11
C ILE A 111 14.94 27.33 14.96
N THR A 112 15.62 26.24 14.60
CA THR A 112 15.17 25.35 13.53
C THR A 112 13.86 24.64 13.86
N THR A 113 13.68 24.19 15.10
CA THR A 113 12.45 23.55 15.60
C THR A 113 11.27 24.51 15.54
N VAL A 114 11.42 25.71 16.09
CA VAL A 114 10.34 26.71 16.13
C VAL A 114 9.96 27.12 14.70
N ALA A 115 10.95 27.38 13.83
CA ALA A 115 10.70 27.71 12.43
C ALA A 115 9.98 26.58 11.68
N SER A 116 10.36 25.31 11.93
CA SER A 116 9.76 24.16 11.28
C SER A 116 8.34 23.90 11.77
N ILE A 117 8.08 23.97 13.06
CA ILE A 117 6.74 23.71 13.64
C ILE A 117 5.79 24.84 13.25
N ILE A 118 6.17 26.10 13.44
CA ILE A 118 5.30 27.24 13.10
C ILE A 118 5.07 27.28 11.58
N GLY A 119 6.13 27.17 10.77
CA GLY A 119 6.02 27.15 9.32
C GLY A 119 5.17 26.00 8.81
N GLY A 120 5.33 24.80 9.39
CA GLY A 120 4.57 23.61 9.01
C GLY A 120 3.09 23.70 9.40
N ILE A 121 2.76 24.17 10.59
CA ILE A 121 1.36 24.36 11.02
C ILE A 121 0.68 25.44 10.20
N LEU A 122 1.33 26.60 9.96
CA LEU A 122 0.76 27.66 9.15
C LEU A 122 0.50 27.20 7.71
N ALA A 123 1.46 26.53 7.09
CA ALA A 123 1.28 25.93 5.78
C ALA A 123 0.17 24.86 5.79
N GLY A 124 0.11 24.06 6.86
CA GLY A 124 -0.93 23.07 7.07
C GLY A 124 -2.33 23.66 7.17
N ILE A 125 -2.50 24.73 7.93
CA ILE A 125 -3.77 25.47 8.03
C ILE A 125 -4.19 26.03 6.67
N LEU A 126 -3.26 26.60 5.91
CA LEU A 126 -3.53 27.17 4.60
C LEU A 126 -3.97 26.10 3.59
N LEU A 127 -3.28 24.96 3.56
CA LEU A 127 -3.52 23.91 2.57
C LEU A 127 -4.59 22.90 3.00
N SER A 128 -4.88 22.77 4.29
CA SER A 128 -5.82 21.75 4.79
C SER A 128 -7.23 21.90 4.22
N LYS A 129 -7.71 23.12 3.97
CA LYS A 129 -9.00 23.35 3.32
C LYS A 129 -9.00 22.85 1.86
N LEU A 130 -7.91 23.07 1.13
CA LEU A 130 -7.76 22.59 -0.24
C LEU A 130 -7.75 21.05 -0.26
N VAL A 131 -6.95 20.44 0.61
CA VAL A 131 -6.84 18.98 0.74
C VAL A 131 -8.18 18.36 1.13
N TYR A 132 -8.91 18.99 2.04
CA TYR A 132 -10.25 18.60 2.43
C TYR A 132 -11.23 18.61 1.23
N LEU A 133 -11.23 19.67 0.42
CA LEU A 133 -12.08 19.76 -0.78
C LEU A 133 -11.71 18.70 -1.82
N ILE A 134 -10.41 18.39 -1.99
CA ILE A 134 -9.95 17.30 -2.85
C ILE A 134 -10.48 15.96 -2.33
N LEU A 135 -10.38 15.71 -1.02
CA LEU A 135 -10.91 14.50 -0.40
C LEU A 135 -12.41 14.35 -0.65
N LEU A 136 -13.22 15.38 -0.39
CA LEU A 136 -14.66 15.35 -0.65
C LEU A 136 -14.99 15.05 -2.11
N LYS A 137 -14.23 15.62 -3.04
CA LYS A 137 -14.39 15.37 -4.47
C LYS A 137 -14.07 13.92 -4.83
N ILE A 138 -13.01 13.34 -4.26
CA ILE A 138 -12.62 11.93 -4.47
C ILE A 138 -13.70 10.99 -3.91
N LEU A 139 -14.24 11.29 -2.74
CA LEU A 139 -15.27 10.48 -2.08
C LEU A 139 -16.66 10.64 -2.71
N HIS A 140 -16.85 11.56 -3.66
CA HIS A 140 -18.16 11.92 -4.24
C HIS A 140 -19.19 12.33 -3.17
N MET A 141 -18.73 12.83 -2.03
CA MET A 141 -19.61 13.34 -0.97
C MET A 141 -20.16 14.71 -1.37
N GLY A 142 -21.43 14.73 -1.79
CA GLY A 142 -22.17 15.96 -2.05
C GLY A 142 -22.88 16.45 -0.77
N GLY A 143 -22.57 17.64 -0.31
CA GLY A 143 -23.23 18.23 0.84
C GLY A 143 -22.44 19.41 1.43
N LYS A 144 -23.11 20.23 2.25
CA LYS A 144 -22.46 21.29 3.04
C LYS A 144 -21.79 20.64 4.27
N ILE A 145 -20.61 20.04 4.06
CA ILE A 145 -19.81 19.51 5.17
C ILE A 145 -18.95 20.65 5.68
N GLU A 146 -19.08 21.01 6.95
CA GLU A 146 -18.34 22.11 7.55
C GLU A 146 -16.87 21.73 7.73
N TYR A 147 -15.98 22.56 7.20
CA TYR A 147 -14.57 22.48 7.48
C TYR A 147 -14.24 23.23 8.77
N ARG A 148 -13.61 22.55 9.74
CA ARG A 148 -13.16 23.16 11.01
C ARG A 148 -11.69 22.81 11.25
N ILE A 149 -10.94 23.79 11.74
CA ILE A 149 -9.57 23.59 12.20
C ILE A 149 -9.62 23.15 13.65
N SER A 150 -9.03 21.99 13.93
CA SER A 150 -8.98 21.42 15.28
C SER A 150 -7.79 21.97 16.08
N LEU A 151 -8.04 22.69 17.16
CA LEU A 151 -7.00 23.10 18.13
C LEU A 151 -6.27 21.89 18.73
N ALA A 152 -6.98 20.77 18.90
CA ALA A 152 -6.37 19.53 19.37
C ALA A 152 -5.33 18.99 18.38
N SER A 153 -5.54 19.12 17.07
CA SER A 153 -4.56 18.75 16.06
C SER A 153 -3.31 19.64 16.12
N THR A 154 -3.50 20.93 16.34
CA THR A 154 -2.38 21.87 16.53
C THR A 154 -1.54 21.51 17.74
N GLY A 155 -2.19 21.26 18.87
CA GLY A 155 -1.52 20.85 20.11
C GLY A 155 -0.78 19.51 19.96
N MET A 156 -1.46 18.49 19.41
CA MET A 156 -0.87 17.16 19.21
C MET A 156 0.34 17.20 18.26
N THR A 157 0.23 17.92 17.14
CA THR A 157 1.34 18.10 16.19
C THR A 157 2.53 18.79 16.86
N THR A 158 2.29 19.85 17.65
CA THR A 158 3.35 20.56 18.35
C THR A 158 4.06 19.69 19.37
N ILE A 159 3.33 18.90 20.15
CA ILE A 159 3.89 18.00 21.17
C ILE A 159 4.73 16.90 20.51
N LEU A 160 4.17 16.21 19.49
CA LEU A 160 4.85 15.09 18.82
C LEU A 160 6.12 15.54 18.11
N PHE A 161 6.05 16.60 17.31
CA PHE A 161 7.23 17.09 16.61
C PHE A 161 8.22 17.77 17.54
N GLY A 162 7.75 18.43 18.59
CA GLY A 162 8.61 18.91 19.66
C GLY A 162 9.43 17.79 20.31
N ALA A 163 8.78 16.67 20.62
CA ALA A 163 9.47 15.49 21.14
C ALA A 163 10.49 14.91 20.15
N ILE A 164 10.15 14.82 18.86
CA ILE A 164 11.07 14.35 17.82
C ILE A 164 12.31 15.24 17.74
N PHE A 165 12.14 16.56 17.73
CA PHE A 165 13.27 17.49 17.68
C PHE A 165 14.13 17.46 18.94
N ILE A 166 13.53 17.26 20.12
CA ILE A 166 14.28 17.03 21.37
C ILE A 166 15.13 15.75 21.24
N LEU A 167 14.58 14.67 20.74
CA LEU A 167 15.34 13.43 20.53
C LEU A 167 16.49 13.62 19.52
N ILE A 168 16.26 14.36 18.44
CA ILE A 168 17.29 14.71 17.45
C ILE A 168 18.39 15.56 18.11
N PHE A 169 18.04 16.53 18.92
CA PHE A 169 19.01 17.36 19.66
C PHE A 169 19.85 16.50 20.63
N LEU A 170 19.23 15.62 21.41
CA LEU A 170 19.94 14.71 22.31
C LEU A 170 20.89 13.79 21.55
N TYR A 171 20.47 13.26 20.43
CA TYR A 171 21.32 12.46 19.53
C TYR A 171 22.55 13.25 19.05
N ASN A 172 22.36 14.50 18.63
CA ASN A 172 23.44 15.39 18.19
C ASN A 172 24.43 15.70 19.32
N LEU A 173 23.93 15.93 20.54
CA LEU A 173 24.77 16.11 21.74
C LEU A 173 25.60 14.88 22.05
N LEU A 174 25.00 13.69 22.00
CA LEU A 174 25.70 12.42 22.22
C LEU A 174 26.81 12.22 21.18
N GLN A 175 26.51 12.45 19.91
CA GLN A 175 27.52 12.35 18.84
C GLN A 175 28.71 13.33 19.04
N MET A 176 28.42 14.56 19.48
CA MET A 176 29.45 15.56 19.74
C MET A 176 30.31 15.18 20.96
N LYS A 177 29.70 14.68 22.04
CA LYS A 177 30.44 14.26 23.25
C LYS A 177 31.39 13.10 22.96
N LEU A 178 30.98 12.14 22.15
CA LEU A 178 31.73 10.93 21.83
C LEU A 178 32.82 11.17 20.77
N SER A 179 32.83 12.27 20.05
CA SER A 179 33.82 12.55 18.99
C SER A 179 35.08 13.17 19.55
N ASN A 180 36.26 12.70 19.10
CA ASN A 180 37.55 13.30 19.38
C ASN A 180 37.80 14.49 18.44
N PRO A 181 38.29 15.66 18.96
CA PRO A 181 38.50 16.87 18.15
C PRO A 181 39.46 16.63 16.96
N ILE A 182 40.48 15.83 17.13
CA ILE A 182 41.49 15.52 16.11
C ILE A 182 40.89 14.64 15.00
N GLU A 183 40.03 13.68 15.35
CA GLU A 183 39.31 12.85 14.37
C GLU A 183 38.29 13.66 13.56
N LEU A 184 37.68 14.69 14.16
CA LEU A 184 36.73 15.59 13.49
C LEU A 184 37.43 16.39 12.36
N LEU A 185 38.72 16.76 12.53
CA LEU A 185 39.51 17.46 11.52
C LEU A 185 40.13 16.51 10.48
N ARG A 186 40.64 15.37 10.93
CA ARG A 186 41.27 14.37 10.05
C ARG A 186 40.32 13.57 9.19
N GLY A 187 39.03 13.53 9.55
CA GLY A 187 38.01 12.72 8.88
C GLY A 187 37.78 13.03 7.38
N GLY A 188 38.45 14.06 6.83
CA GLY A 188 38.41 14.37 5.41
C GLY A 188 39.74 14.10 4.66
N ASN A 189 40.88 13.91 5.38
CA ASN A 189 42.20 13.85 4.78
C ASN A 189 42.91 12.49 4.94
N THR A 190 42.32 11.52 5.63
CA THR A 190 42.82 10.14 5.59
C THR A 190 42.48 9.55 4.23
N GLY A 191 43.49 9.25 3.42
CA GLY A 191 43.32 8.64 2.11
C GLY A 191 42.32 7.47 2.16
N GLU A 192 41.30 7.52 1.31
CA GLU A 192 40.24 6.51 1.28
C GLU A 192 40.87 5.14 0.91
N ARG A 193 40.85 4.21 1.85
CA ARG A 193 41.21 2.82 1.55
C ARG A 193 40.16 2.22 0.60
N GLU A 194 40.65 1.54 -0.43
CA GLU A 194 39.77 0.82 -1.37
C GLU A 194 38.83 -0.13 -0.61
N PRO A 195 37.52 -0.06 -0.89
CA PRO A 195 36.54 -0.89 -0.20
C PRO A 195 36.80 -2.38 -0.47
N LYS A 196 36.89 -3.16 0.61
CA LYS A 196 36.94 -4.64 0.49
C LYS A 196 35.61 -5.15 -0.02
N THR A 197 35.62 -6.09 -0.94
CA THR A 197 34.42 -6.75 -1.44
C THR A 197 33.84 -7.68 -0.37
N LYS A 198 32.67 -7.42 0.10
CA LYS A 198 31.97 -8.25 1.09
C LYS A 198 31.12 -9.30 0.36
N TRP A 199 31.74 -10.35 -0.16
CA TRP A 199 31.08 -11.39 -0.96
C TRP A 199 29.92 -12.05 -0.23
N ILE A 200 30.06 -12.36 1.07
CA ILE A 200 28.99 -12.95 1.90
C ILE A 200 27.76 -12.05 1.88
N MET A 201 27.92 -10.74 2.08
CA MET A 201 26.81 -9.78 2.05
C MET A 201 26.17 -9.67 0.65
N THR A 202 26.97 -9.80 -0.41
CA THR A 202 26.46 -9.82 -1.79
C THR A 202 25.61 -11.06 -2.03
N ILE A 203 26.08 -12.24 -1.60
CA ILE A 203 25.33 -13.51 -1.72
C ILE A 203 24.04 -13.45 -0.92
N ILE A 204 24.08 -12.98 0.33
CA ILE A 204 22.87 -12.77 1.15
C ILE A 204 21.89 -11.85 0.43
N GLY A 205 22.38 -10.74 -0.17
CA GLY A 205 21.55 -9.82 -0.93
C GLY A 205 20.84 -10.47 -2.12
N ILE A 206 21.57 -11.28 -2.89
CA ILE A 206 21.01 -12.04 -4.02
C ILE A 206 19.97 -13.06 -3.54
N LEU A 207 20.29 -13.81 -2.48
CA LEU A 207 19.35 -14.81 -1.92
C LEU A 207 18.07 -14.16 -1.38
N CYS A 208 18.20 -13.03 -0.69
CA CYS A 208 17.02 -12.28 -0.19
C CYS A 208 16.17 -11.76 -1.35
N LEU A 209 16.75 -11.17 -2.40
CA LEU A 209 15.99 -10.74 -3.56
C LEU A 209 15.37 -11.93 -4.31
N ALA A 210 16.12 -12.98 -4.55
CA ALA A 210 15.59 -14.18 -5.19
C ALA A 210 14.45 -14.79 -4.38
N GLY A 211 14.58 -14.87 -3.05
CA GLY A 211 13.53 -15.33 -2.14
C GLY A 211 12.27 -14.45 -2.20
N GLY A 212 12.44 -13.12 -2.10
CA GLY A 212 11.33 -12.17 -2.20
C GLY A 212 10.61 -12.23 -3.54
N TYR A 213 11.34 -12.28 -4.65
CA TYR A 213 10.76 -12.43 -5.99
C TYR A 213 10.10 -13.78 -6.21
N SER A 214 10.70 -14.87 -5.71
CA SER A 214 10.10 -16.20 -5.78
C SER A 214 8.77 -16.25 -5.05
N ILE A 215 8.70 -15.69 -3.84
CA ILE A 215 7.44 -15.57 -3.09
C ILE A 215 6.41 -14.79 -3.90
N ALA A 216 6.78 -13.66 -4.50
CA ALA A 216 5.89 -12.84 -5.29
C ALA A 216 5.36 -13.55 -6.55
N LEU A 217 6.19 -14.37 -7.21
CA LEU A 217 5.82 -15.09 -8.43
C LEU A 217 5.08 -16.41 -8.16
N ILE A 218 5.41 -17.13 -7.07
CA ILE A 218 4.84 -18.44 -6.78
C ILE A 218 3.49 -18.31 -6.08
N THR A 219 3.25 -17.24 -5.32
CA THR A 219 2.00 -17.05 -4.58
C THR A 219 0.82 -16.95 -5.53
N LYS A 220 -0.11 -17.89 -5.41
CA LYS A 220 -1.30 -18.04 -6.27
C LYS A 220 -2.58 -17.63 -5.57
N GLU A 221 -2.68 -17.88 -4.28
CA GLU A 221 -3.86 -17.63 -3.47
C GLU A 221 -3.94 -16.19 -2.96
N PRO A 222 -5.09 -15.52 -3.14
CA PRO A 222 -5.27 -14.13 -2.71
C PRO A 222 -5.11 -13.95 -1.19
N MET A 223 -5.70 -14.84 -0.37
CA MET A 223 -5.60 -14.74 1.10
C MET A 223 -4.17 -14.99 1.59
N ALA A 224 -3.48 -15.99 1.03
CA ALA A 224 -2.07 -16.23 1.35
C ALA A 224 -1.17 -15.08 0.88
N ALA A 225 -1.57 -14.34 -0.16
CA ALA A 225 -0.83 -13.17 -0.64
C ALA A 225 -0.75 -12.06 0.42
N LEU A 226 -1.78 -11.87 1.27
CA LEU A 226 -1.76 -10.86 2.34
C LEU A 226 -0.57 -11.03 3.29
N GLY A 227 -0.37 -12.23 3.84
CA GLY A 227 0.75 -12.50 4.75
C GLY A 227 2.10 -12.57 4.04
N LYS A 228 2.17 -13.27 2.90
CA LYS A 228 3.39 -13.46 2.13
C LYS A 228 3.93 -12.19 1.51
N PHE A 229 3.07 -11.21 1.22
CA PHE A 229 3.46 -9.91 0.70
C PHE A 229 4.42 -9.18 1.65
N PHE A 230 4.10 -9.11 2.94
CA PHE A 230 4.98 -8.44 3.91
C PHE A 230 6.33 -9.12 4.05
N ILE A 231 6.37 -10.46 4.03
CA ILE A 231 7.63 -11.22 4.06
C ILE A 231 8.47 -10.91 2.81
N ALA A 232 7.84 -10.92 1.62
CA ALA A 232 8.51 -10.59 0.37
C ALA A 232 9.07 -9.15 0.40
N VAL A 233 8.32 -8.17 0.90
CA VAL A 233 8.75 -6.78 1.03
C VAL A 233 9.97 -6.67 1.94
N ILE A 234 9.97 -7.32 3.11
CA ILE A 234 11.12 -7.30 4.03
C ILE A 234 12.36 -7.90 3.37
N LEU A 235 12.22 -9.05 2.70
CA LEU A 235 13.32 -9.68 1.97
C LEU A 235 13.87 -8.78 0.86
N VAL A 236 13.00 -8.12 0.08
CA VAL A 236 13.41 -7.18 -0.97
C VAL A 236 14.11 -5.97 -0.37
N ILE A 237 13.66 -5.42 0.74
CA ILE A 237 14.33 -4.30 1.44
C ILE A 237 15.74 -4.72 1.87
N ILE A 238 15.88 -5.83 2.60
CA ILE A 238 17.16 -6.35 3.06
C ILE A 238 18.10 -6.63 1.87
N GLY A 239 17.59 -7.30 0.84
CA GLY A 239 18.33 -7.62 -0.38
C GLY A 239 18.81 -6.37 -1.11
N THR A 240 17.94 -5.34 -1.22
CA THR A 240 18.27 -4.05 -1.84
C THR A 240 19.40 -3.35 -1.09
N TYR A 241 19.31 -3.24 0.24
CA TYR A 241 20.41 -2.67 1.05
C TYR A 241 21.71 -3.43 0.87
N ALA A 242 21.68 -4.76 0.95
CA ALA A 242 22.86 -5.59 0.82
C ALA A 242 23.51 -5.47 -0.56
N LEU A 243 22.71 -5.43 -1.64
CA LEU A 243 23.22 -5.28 -3.00
C LEU A 243 23.75 -3.88 -3.27
N PHE A 244 23.12 -2.81 -2.80
CA PHE A 244 23.69 -1.47 -2.94
C PHE A 244 24.98 -1.32 -2.13
N MET A 245 25.08 -1.89 -0.92
CA MET A 245 26.24 -1.76 -0.05
C MET A 245 27.43 -2.64 -0.45
N ALA A 246 27.19 -3.85 -0.95
CA ALA A 246 28.22 -4.81 -1.24
C ALA A 246 28.24 -5.26 -2.71
N GLY A 247 27.08 -5.52 -3.29
CA GLY A 247 26.93 -6.01 -4.66
C GLY A 247 27.39 -5.00 -5.70
N SER A 248 27.10 -3.70 -5.49
CA SER A 248 27.55 -2.63 -6.39
C SER A 248 29.09 -2.54 -6.46
N ILE A 249 29.78 -2.70 -5.32
CA ILE A 249 31.25 -2.72 -5.25
C ILE A 249 31.78 -3.98 -5.94
N ALA A 250 31.16 -5.14 -5.69
CA ALA A 250 31.54 -6.40 -6.33
C ALA A 250 31.42 -6.30 -7.86
N PHE A 251 30.31 -5.76 -8.35
CA PHE A 251 30.05 -5.57 -9.78
C PHE A 251 31.07 -4.60 -10.44
N LEU A 252 31.34 -3.47 -9.80
CA LEU A 252 32.35 -2.51 -10.31
C LEU A 252 33.75 -3.10 -10.35
N LYS A 253 34.14 -3.92 -9.36
CA LYS A 253 35.40 -4.63 -9.37
C LYS A 253 35.46 -5.71 -10.46
N MET A 254 34.35 -6.40 -10.73
CA MET A 254 34.29 -7.30 -11.89
C MET A 254 34.49 -6.55 -13.21
N LEU A 255 33.86 -5.38 -13.38
CA LEU A 255 34.07 -4.54 -14.58
C LEU A 255 35.49 -4.04 -14.69
N ARG A 256 36.15 -3.70 -13.59
CA ARG A 256 37.58 -3.33 -13.54
C ARG A 256 38.49 -4.45 -14.02
N ASN A 257 38.20 -5.69 -13.67
CA ASN A 257 38.97 -6.85 -14.08
C ASN A 257 38.85 -7.19 -15.57
N LYS A 258 37.79 -6.71 -16.25
CA LYS A 258 37.67 -6.84 -17.71
C LYS A 258 38.51 -5.78 -18.42
N LYS A 259 39.77 -6.10 -18.72
CA LYS A 259 40.78 -5.18 -19.30
C LYS A 259 40.31 -4.48 -20.57
N SER A 260 39.61 -5.15 -21.48
CA SER A 260 39.06 -4.59 -22.74
C SER A 260 38.00 -3.53 -22.53
N TYR A 261 37.28 -3.56 -21.40
CA TYR A 261 36.27 -2.56 -21.01
C TYR A 261 36.90 -1.42 -20.20
N TYR A 262 37.76 -1.77 -19.22
CA TYR A 262 38.27 -0.84 -18.23
C TYR A 262 39.27 0.17 -18.82
N TYR A 263 40.20 -0.23 -19.71
CA TYR A 263 41.25 0.64 -20.25
C TYR A 263 40.74 1.66 -21.32
N LYS A 264 39.44 1.70 -21.63
CA LYS A 264 38.91 2.82 -22.40
C LYS A 264 38.86 4.08 -21.52
N THR A 265 39.47 5.18 -21.97
CA THR A 265 39.65 6.44 -21.19
C THR A 265 38.40 6.87 -20.46
N ARG A 266 37.23 6.75 -21.11
CA ARG A 266 35.93 7.11 -20.54
C ARG A 266 35.46 6.17 -19.43
N HIS A 267 35.82 4.87 -19.49
CA HIS A 267 35.39 3.86 -18.51
C HIS A 267 36.32 3.82 -17.32
N PHE A 268 37.62 4.08 -17.53
CA PHE A 268 38.64 4.11 -16.50
C PHE A 268 38.29 5.08 -15.36
N THR A 269 38.07 6.34 -15.72
CA THR A 269 37.72 7.40 -14.75
C THR A 269 36.38 7.14 -14.09
N ALA A 270 35.38 6.63 -14.84
CA ALA A 270 34.04 6.35 -14.33
C ALA A 270 34.06 5.17 -13.33
N VAL A 271 34.64 4.02 -13.69
CA VAL A 271 34.63 2.82 -12.83
C VAL A 271 35.49 3.04 -11.58
N SER A 272 36.68 3.63 -11.71
CA SER A 272 37.54 3.90 -10.58
C SER A 272 36.90 4.88 -9.59
N GLY A 273 36.34 6.00 -10.08
CA GLY A 273 35.63 6.95 -9.24
C GLY A 273 34.40 6.36 -8.56
N MET A 274 33.65 5.49 -9.26
CA MET A 274 32.44 4.90 -8.72
C MET A 274 32.68 3.85 -7.62
N ILE A 275 33.78 3.12 -7.63
CA ILE A 275 34.11 2.15 -6.55
C ILE A 275 34.14 2.85 -5.19
N TYR A 276 34.78 4.02 -5.11
CA TYR A 276 34.84 4.80 -3.88
C TYR A 276 33.50 5.46 -3.54
N ARG A 277 32.81 6.01 -4.54
CA ARG A 277 31.48 6.62 -4.36
C ARG A 277 30.42 5.63 -3.87
N MET A 278 30.41 4.39 -4.39
CA MET A 278 29.42 3.41 -3.95
C MET A 278 29.60 3.05 -2.48
N LYS A 279 30.81 3.05 -1.94
CA LYS A 279 31.04 2.85 -0.50
C LYS A 279 30.35 3.91 0.36
N GLN A 280 30.42 5.17 -0.06
CA GLN A 280 29.88 6.30 0.70
C GLN A 280 28.37 6.46 0.53
N ASN A 281 27.85 6.10 -0.65
CA ASN A 281 26.50 6.45 -1.09
C ASN A 281 25.51 5.30 -1.12
N ALA A 282 25.97 4.07 -0.86
CA ALA A 282 25.15 2.86 -0.96
C ALA A 282 23.82 2.94 -0.20
N VAL A 283 23.85 3.41 1.04
CA VAL A 283 22.65 3.55 1.90
C VAL A 283 21.67 4.58 1.30
N GLY A 284 22.19 5.72 0.83
CA GLY A 284 21.35 6.74 0.20
C GLY A 284 20.68 6.24 -1.07
N LEU A 285 21.42 5.48 -1.91
CA LEU A 285 20.89 4.88 -3.14
C LEU A 285 19.84 3.81 -2.85
N ALA A 286 20.07 2.97 -1.84
CA ALA A 286 19.11 1.97 -1.39
C ALA A 286 17.81 2.65 -0.89
N ASN A 287 17.93 3.71 -0.09
CA ASN A 287 16.77 4.49 0.37
C ASN A 287 15.97 5.09 -0.80
N ILE A 288 16.65 5.69 -1.78
CA ILE A 288 16.00 6.24 -2.98
C ILE A 288 15.25 5.12 -3.73
N CYS A 289 15.88 3.95 -3.91
CA CYS A 289 15.27 2.80 -4.57
C CYS A 289 14.01 2.32 -3.81
N ILE A 290 14.11 2.13 -2.50
CA ILE A 290 13.00 1.63 -1.67
C ILE A 290 11.85 2.63 -1.65
N LEU A 291 12.13 3.93 -1.41
CA LEU A 291 11.09 4.96 -1.41
C LEU A 291 10.42 5.09 -2.78
N SER A 292 11.20 5.05 -3.88
CA SER A 292 10.65 5.06 -5.24
C SER A 292 9.76 3.84 -5.49
N THR A 293 10.18 2.64 -5.06
CA THR A 293 9.37 1.42 -5.16
C THR A 293 8.08 1.54 -4.37
N MET A 294 8.14 2.08 -3.14
CA MET A 294 6.95 2.31 -2.30
C MET A 294 5.95 3.24 -2.98
N VAL A 295 6.43 4.37 -3.56
CA VAL A 295 5.56 5.29 -4.31
C VAL A 295 4.91 4.57 -5.50
N LEU A 296 5.72 3.88 -6.32
CA LEU A 296 5.24 3.19 -7.51
C LEU A 296 4.21 2.13 -7.19
N VAL A 297 4.47 1.27 -6.20
CA VAL A 297 3.53 0.20 -5.78
C VAL A 297 2.25 0.81 -5.23
N MET A 298 2.36 1.74 -4.28
CA MET A 298 1.21 2.29 -3.56
C MET A 298 0.31 3.12 -4.49
N VAL A 299 0.89 4.02 -5.30
CA VAL A 299 0.11 4.86 -6.21
C VAL A 299 -0.50 4.00 -7.33
N SER A 300 0.25 3.05 -7.93
CA SER A 300 -0.31 2.15 -8.95
C SER A 300 -1.50 1.36 -8.41
N MET A 301 -1.38 0.81 -7.19
CA MET A 301 -2.43 0.02 -6.57
C MET A 301 -3.69 0.87 -6.29
N THR A 302 -3.51 2.03 -5.66
CA THR A 302 -4.65 2.88 -5.23
C THR A 302 -5.34 3.56 -6.40
N VAL A 303 -4.58 4.02 -7.41
CA VAL A 303 -5.14 4.58 -8.66
C VAL A 303 -5.92 3.51 -9.44
N SER A 304 -5.40 2.27 -9.47
CA SER A 304 -6.08 1.17 -10.16
C SER A 304 -7.38 0.76 -9.46
N LEU A 305 -7.39 0.74 -8.12
CA LEU A 305 -8.61 0.45 -7.33
C LEU A 305 -9.69 1.50 -7.59
N TYR A 306 -9.33 2.76 -7.55
CA TYR A 306 -10.27 3.85 -7.77
C TYR A 306 -10.74 3.95 -9.22
N GLY A 307 -9.82 3.84 -10.18
CA GLY A 307 -10.14 3.84 -11.60
C GLY A 307 -10.94 2.62 -12.04
N GLY A 308 -10.72 1.46 -11.38
CA GLY A 308 -11.47 0.22 -11.60
C GLY A 308 -12.72 0.07 -10.72
N LEU A 309 -13.14 1.11 -9.99
CA LEU A 309 -14.26 1.03 -9.04
C LEU A 309 -15.55 0.52 -9.67
N ASN A 310 -15.83 0.92 -10.90
CA ASN A 310 -17.02 0.44 -11.60
C ASN A 310 -16.93 -1.06 -11.92
N ASP A 311 -15.76 -1.56 -12.34
CA ASP A 311 -15.52 -2.98 -12.57
C ASP A 311 -15.65 -3.77 -11.26
N VAL A 312 -15.16 -3.21 -10.15
CA VAL A 312 -15.29 -3.79 -8.81
C VAL A 312 -16.76 -3.93 -8.41
N ILE A 313 -17.55 -2.88 -8.58
CA ILE A 313 -18.99 -2.88 -8.24
C ILE A 313 -19.74 -3.90 -9.10
N VAL A 314 -19.50 -3.93 -10.41
CA VAL A 314 -20.17 -4.89 -11.32
C VAL A 314 -19.74 -6.34 -11.02
N THR A 315 -18.49 -6.56 -10.66
CA THR A 315 -18.00 -7.90 -10.27
C THR A 315 -18.59 -8.35 -8.93
N ARG A 316 -18.74 -7.42 -7.98
CA ARG A 316 -19.32 -7.72 -6.65
C ARG A 316 -20.82 -7.92 -6.72
N PHE A 317 -21.50 -7.16 -7.56
CA PHE A 317 -22.96 -7.21 -7.73
C PHE A 317 -23.32 -7.53 -9.18
N PRO A 318 -23.38 -8.81 -9.60
CA PRO A 318 -23.80 -9.23 -10.94
C PRO A 318 -25.23 -8.75 -11.27
N TYR A 319 -26.11 -8.74 -10.28
CA TYR A 319 -27.44 -8.11 -10.32
C TYR A 319 -27.40 -6.74 -9.65
N GLU A 320 -28.29 -5.85 -10.05
CA GLU A 320 -28.33 -4.49 -9.46
C GLU A 320 -28.77 -4.51 -8.00
N ALA A 321 -29.69 -5.40 -7.65
CA ALA A 321 -30.13 -5.61 -6.27
C ALA A 321 -30.30 -7.10 -5.97
N GLN A 322 -29.94 -7.47 -4.74
CA GLN A 322 -30.17 -8.78 -4.16
C GLN A 322 -30.78 -8.61 -2.76
N ILE A 323 -31.90 -9.24 -2.55
CA ILE A 323 -32.53 -9.35 -1.24
C ILE A 323 -32.26 -10.73 -0.70
N THR A 324 -31.78 -10.83 0.53
CA THR A 324 -31.55 -12.08 1.22
C THR A 324 -32.30 -12.09 2.55
N SER A 325 -33.04 -13.14 2.81
CA SER A 325 -33.77 -13.32 4.07
C SER A 325 -33.61 -14.76 4.57
N SER A 326 -33.53 -14.95 5.87
CA SER A 326 -33.30 -16.23 6.49
C SER A 326 -34.54 -16.73 7.23
N GLY A 327 -34.92 -18.02 7.01
CA GLY A 327 -35.97 -18.70 7.75
C GLY A 327 -37.38 -18.16 7.50
N ILE A 328 -37.65 -17.57 6.32
CA ILE A 328 -38.97 -17.09 5.93
C ILE A 328 -39.80 -18.18 5.27
N ASN A 329 -41.12 -18.04 5.39
CA ASN A 329 -42.10 -18.92 4.76
C ASN A 329 -42.60 -18.35 3.42
N GLN A 330 -43.28 -19.18 2.62
CA GLN A 330 -43.78 -18.81 1.30
C GLN A 330 -44.71 -17.56 1.29
N LYS A 331 -45.47 -17.31 2.39
CA LYS A 331 -46.31 -16.12 2.52
C LYS A 331 -45.44 -14.86 2.68
N GLU A 332 -44.37 -14.96 3.43
CA GLU A 332 -43.42 -13.86 3.64
C GLU A 332 -42.61 -13.56 2.36
N GLU A 333 -42.27 -14.58 1.59
CA GLU A 333 -41.68 -14.39 0.25
C GLU A 333 -42.60 -13.59 -0.66
N GLY A 334 -43.90 -13.94 -0.72
CA GLY A 334 -44.92 -13.17 -1.47
C GLY A 334 -45.03 -11.72 -1.01
N GLN A 335 -44.88 -11.45 0.29
CA GLN A 335 -44.87 -10.08 0.82
C GLN A 335 -43.63 -9.28 0.39
N ILE A 336 -42.45 -9.94 0.32
CA ILE A 336 -41.23 -9.30 -0.21
C ILE A 336 -41.40 -8.92 -1.68
N GLU A 337 -41.97 -9.81 -2.48
CA GLU A 337 -42.28 -9.55 -3.89
C GLU A 337 -43.27 -8.41 -4.08
N GLU A 338 -44.29 -8.35 -3.25
CA GLU A 338 -45.30 -7.26 -3.28
C GLU A 338 -44.66 -5.91 -2.92
N ILE A 339 -43.77 -5.88 -1.92
CA ILE A 339 -43.00 -4.66 -1.57
C ILE A 339 -42.18 -4.20 -2.77
N ILE A 340 -41.47 -5.10 -3.44
CA ILE A 340 -40.69 -4.76 -4.62
C ILE A 340 -41.58 -4.18 -5.72
N LYS A 341 -42.65 -4.88 -6.07
CA LYS A 341 -43.61 -4.46 -7.11
C LYS A 341 -44.20 -3.08 -6.81
N ASN A 342 -44.60 -2.82 -5.56
CA ASN A 342 -45.18 -1.55 -5.15
C ASN A 342 -44.16 -0.40 -5.20
N MET A 343 -42.90 -0.64 -4.76
CA MET A 343 -41.86 0.39 -4.76
C MET A 343 -41.34 0.69 -6.15
N THR A 344 -41.22 -0.32 -7.03
CA THR A 344 -40.83 -0.13 -8.42
C THR A 344 -41.87 0.69 -9.19
N LYS A 345 -43.15 0.37 -9.02
CA LYS A 345 -44.25 1.17 -9.61
C LYS A 345 -44.23 2.61 -9.11
N LYS A 346 -44.09 2.82 -7.80
CA LYS A 346 -44.07 4.15 -7.18
C LYS A 346 -42.94 5.04 -7.66
N ASN A 347 -41.77 4.47 -7.97
CA ASN A 347 -40.55 5.21 -8.36
C ASN A 347 -40.27 5.14 -9.86
N HIS A 348 -41.23 4.73 -10.69
CA HIS A 348 -41.08 4.63 -12.16
C HIS A 348 -39.86 3.80 -12.59
N THR A 349 -39.66 2.64 -11.98
CA THR A 349 -38.65 1.63 -12.34
C THR A 349 -39.35 0.32 -12.66
N VAL A 350 -38.68 -0.56 -13.40
CA VAL A 350 -39.18 -1.89 -13.78
C VAL A 350 -38.12 -2.94 -13.43
N THR A 351 -38.55 -4.01 -12.77
CA THR A 351 -37.65 -5.16 -12.52
C THR A 351 -37.43 -5.98 -13.79
N THR A 352 -36.19 -6.37 -14.03
CA THR A 352 -35.82 -7.23 -15.15
C THR A 352 -34.82 -8.29 -14.67
N SER A 353 -34.66 -9.37 -15.45
CA SER A 353 -33.67 -10.44 -15.14
C SER A 353 -33.78 -10.96 -13.70
N GLN A 354 -34.96 -11.39 -13.31
CA GLN A 354 -35.23 -11.85 -11.95
C GLN A 354 -34.79 -13.32 -11.77
N ILE A 355 -34.17 -13.62 -10.62
CA ILE A 355 -33.85 -14.97 -10.18
C ILE A 355 -34.15 -15.12 -8.69
N ARG A 356 -34.81 -16.22 -8.32
CA ARG A 356 -35.19 -16.56 -6.94
C ARG A 356 -34.69 -17.95 -6.64
N PHE A 357 -34.14 -18.12 -5.44
CA PHE A 357 -33.64 -19.40 -5.04
C PHE A 357 -33.45 -19.50 -3.52
N HIS A 358 -33.45 -20.74 -3.04
CA HIS A 358 -33.17 -21.08 -1.65
C HIS A 358 -31.81 -21.74 -1.54
N VAL A 359 -31.09 -21.46 -0.47
CA VAL A 359 -29.77 -22.06 -0.21
C VAL A 359 -29.55 -22.38 1.26
N GLY A 360 -28.87 -23.48 1.51
CA GLY A 360 -28.17 -23.75 2.77
C GLY A 360 -26.69 -23.50 2.59
N ARG A 361 -26.03 -22.79 3.55
CA ARG A 361 -24.61 -22.44 3.47
C ARG A 361 -23.81 -23.11 4.53
N PHE A 362 -22.66 -23.60 4.13
CA PHE A 362 -21.71 -24.31 4.98
C PHE A 362 -20.28 -23.96 4.57
N THR A 363 -19.34 -24.15 5.49
CA THR A 363 -17.92 -24.21 5.17
C THR A 363 -17.50 -25.68 5.20
N THR A 364 -16.61 -26.08 4.29
CA THR A 364 -16.10 -27.46 4.26
C THR A 364 -14.58 -27.44 4.22
N VAL A 365 -13.97 -28.48 4.79
CA VAL A 365 -12.53 -28.70 4.74
C VAL A 365 -12.28 -30.05 4.05
N TYR A 366 -11.34 -30.05 3.08
CA TYR A 366 -10.84 -31.27 2.48
C TYR A 366 -9.97 -32.02 3.48
N ASN A 367 -10.35 -33.24 3.81
CA ASN A 367 -9.49 -34.14 4.56
C ASN A 367 -8.47 -34.78 3.60
N ASN A 368 -7.21 -34.32 3.65
CA ASN A 368 -6.12 -34.74 2.74
C ASN A 368 -5.89 -36.28 2.70
N ASN A 369 -6.34 -37.03 3.71
CA ASN A 369 -6.18 -38.46 3.78
C ASN A 369 -7.35 -39.25 3.17
N LYS A 370 -8.50 -38.59 2.88
CA LYS A 370 -9.68 -39.21 2.29
C LYS A 370 -10.26 -38.33 1.21
N THR A 371 -9.80 -38.46 -0.02
CA THR A 371 -10.16 -37.66 -1.19
C THR A 371 -11.64 -37.61 -1.59
N LYS A 372 -12.55 -38.17 -0.78
CA LYS A 372 -13.99 -38.25 -1.05
C LYS A 372 -14.85 -37.60 0.04
N GLN A 373 -14.28 -37.29 1.22
CA GLN A 373 -15.04 -36.80 2.37
C GLN A 373 -14.82 -35.30 2.54
N LEU A 374 -15.92 -34.54 2.62
CA LEU A 374 -16.00 -33.16 3.01
C LEU A 374 -16.56 -33.10 4.43
N ASP A 375 -15.75 -32.63 5.35
CA ASP A 375 -16.22 -32.37 6.71
C ASP A 375 -16.87 -31.00 6.72
N MET A 376 -18.17 -30.97 6.99
CA MET A 376 -18.98 -29.75 6.96
C MET A 376 -18.94 -29.04 8.32
N MET A 377 -18.80 -27.72 8.26
CA MET A 377 -18.78 -26.81 9.41
C MET A 377 -19.72 -25.64 9.19
N ALA A 378 -19.96 -24.87 10.24
CA ALA A 378 -20.75 -23.65 10.13
C ALA A 378 -20.12 -22.63 9.14
N ALA A 379 -20.94 -21.93 8.38
CA ALA A 379 -20.48 -20.95 7.42
C ALA A 379 -19.67 -19.84 8.13
N GLY A 380 -18.52 -19.48 7.53
CA GLY A 380 -17.62 -18.48 8.10
C GLY A 380 -16.53 -19.02 9.02
N ASP A 381 -16.49 -20.32 9.28
CA ASP A 381 -15.36 -20.94 9.98
C ASP A 381 -14.22 -21.21 8.99
N TYR A 382 -13.30 -20.26 8.88
CA TYR A 382 -12.11 -20.33 8.03
C TYR A 382 -10.81 -20.52 8.83
N THR A 383 -10.89 -21.20 9.96
CA THR A 383 -9.72 -21.52 10.80
C THR A 383 -8.71 -22.42 10.08
N ASN A 384 -9.16 -23.14 9.06
CA ASN A 384 -8.32 -24.00 8.21
C ASN A 384 -8.05 -23.33 6.85
N SER A 385 -6.79 -23.28 6.42
CA SER A 385 -6.37 -22.73 5.13
C SER A 385 -6.96 -23.45 3.90
N ASN A 386 -7.51 -24.66 4.08
CA ASN A 386 -8.15 -25.46 3.05
C ASN A 386 -9.68 -25.37 3.08
N ALA A 387 -10.23 -24.42 3.82
CA ALA A 387 -11.67 -24.21 3.89
C ALA A 387 -12.22 -23.72 2.55
N VAL A 388 -13.36 -24.29 2.12
CA VAL A 388 -14.09 -23.98 0.88
C VAL A 388 -15.56 -23.80 1.22
N ASP A 389 -16.24 -22.92 0.49
CA ASP A 389 -17.69 -22.80 0.66
C ASP A 389 -18.44 -23.97 0.04
N LEU A 390 -19.46 -24.46 0.74
CA LEU A 390 -20.44 -25.41 0.24
C LEU A 390 -21.83 -24.78 0.29
N VAL A 391 -22.50 -24.73 -0.85
CA VAL A 391 -23.85 -24.20 -0.97
C VAL A 391 -24.77 -25.31 -1.46
N MET A 392 -25.77 -25.67 -0.67
CA MET A 392 -26.79 -26.66 -1.04
C MET A 392 -28.03 -25.95 -1.59
N ILE A 393 -28.57 -26.48 -2.68
CA ILE A 393 -29.72 -25.93 -3.42
C ILE A 393 -30.79 -27.00 -3.58
N PRO A 394 -32.08 -26.72 -3.34
CA PRO A 394 -33.17 -27.63 -3.68
C PRO A 394 -33.31 -27.83 -5.18
N LEU A 395 -33.63 -29.02 -5.62
CA LEU A 395 -33.85 -29.36 -7.03
C LEU A 395 -34.99 -28.56 -7.68
N SER A 396 -36.01 -28.18 -6.89
CA SER A 396 -37.09 -27.31 -7.34
C SER A 396 -36.57 -26.02 -7.91
N ASP A 397 -35.67 -25.37 -7.16
CA ASP A 397 -35.08 -24.05 -7.52
C ASP A 397 -34.12 -24.17 -8.71
N TYR A 398 -33.33 -25.26 -8.75
CA TYR A 398 -32.52 -25.55 -9.91
C TYR A 398 -33.35 -25.72 -11.20
N ASN A 399 -34.42 -26.53 -11.14
CA ASN A 399 -35.30 -26.75 -12.27
C ASN A 399 -35.98 -25.45 -12.73
N GLN A 400 -36.47 -24.67 -11.78
CA GLN A 400 -37.11 -23.38 -12.07
C GLN A 400 -36.15 -22.36 -12.71
N THR A 401 -34.92 -22.26 -12.17
CA THR A 401 -33.95 -21.25 -12.63
C THR A 401 -33.27 -21.61 -13.95
N GLU A 402 -33.03 -22.89 -14.18
CA GLU A 402 -32.40 -23.39 -15.43
C GLU A 402 -33.42 -23.77 -16.53
N GLY A 403 -34.72 -23.74 -16.20
CA GLY A 403 -35.78 -24.16 -17.13
C GLY A 403 -35.69 -25.65 -17.47
N LYS A 404 -35.27 -26.49 -16.52
CA LYS A 404 -35.07 -27.93 -16.69
C LYS A 404 -36.12 -28.74 -15.88
N ASN A 405 -36.21 -30.02 -16.14
CA ASN A 405 -37.07 -30.94 -15.40
C ASN A 405 -36.28 -32.20 -15.01
N VAL A 406 -35.21 -32.02 -14.26
CA VAL A 406 -34.36 -33.08 -13.73
C VAL A 406 -35.04 -33.74 -12.55
N LYS A 407 -34.85 -35.04 -12.38
CA LYS A 407 -35.33 -35.82 -11.21
C LYS A 407 -34.12 -36.44 -10.51
N LEU A 408 -34.08 -36.33 -9.19
CA LEU A 408 -33.03 -36.94 -8.34
C LEU A 408 -33.67 -37.82 -7.28
N LYS A 409 -32.99 -38.94 -6.97
CA LYS A 409 -33.27 -39.78 -5.80
C LYS A 409 -32.67 -39.14 -4.54
N GLU A 410 -33.01 -39.63 -3.36
CA GLU A 410 -32.54 -39.09 -2.08
C GLU A 410 -31.01 -39.01 -1.94
N ASN A 411 -30.29 -40.00 -2.49
CA ASN A 411 -28.84 -40.09 -2.44
C ASN A 411 -28.16 -39.68 -3.78
N GLU A 412 -28.86 -38.92 -4.63
CA GLU A 412 -28.34 -38.43 -5.90
C GLU A 412 -28.22 -36.92 -5.84
N VAL A 413 -27.14 -36.38 -6.42
CA VAL A 413 -26.87 -34.92 -6.47
C VAL A 413 -26.32 -34.50 -7.81
N LEU A 414 -26.53 -33.19 -8.17
CA LEU A 414 -25.77 -32.50 -9.20
C LEU A 414 -24.71 -31.67 -8.53
N LEU A 415 -23.56 -31.55 -9.17
CA LEU A 415 -22.43 -30.86 -8.62
C LEU A 415 -22.02 -29.72 -9.56
N TYR A 416 -21.76 -28.52 -9.02
CA TYR A 416 -21.17 -27.39 -9.74
C TYR A 416 -20.00 -26.87 -8.97
N HIS A 417 -18.85 -26.73 -9.62
CA HIS A 417 -17.68 -26.10 -9.05
C HIS A 417 -17.56 -24.65 -9.48
N ARG A 418 -17.71 -23.75 -8.52
CA ARG A 418 -17.46 -22.33 -8.73
C ARG A 418 -15.97 -22.05 -8.56
N ASN A 419 -15.28 -21.95 -9.67
CA ASN A 419 -13.91 -21.52 -9.70
C ASN A 419 -13.87 -19.99 -9.81
N HIS A 420 -13.63 -19.32 -8.71
CA HIS A 420 -13.22 -17.93 -8.77
C HIS A 420 -11.83 -17.92 -9.40
N LYS A 421 -11.64 -17.21 -10.53
CA LYS A 421 -10.31 -16.99 -11.17
C LYS A 421 -9.24 -16.45 -10.19
N ARG A 422 -9.57 -16.39 -8.92
CA ARG A 422 -8.82 -15.89 -7.77
C ARG A 422 -7.92 -16.92 -7.13
N THR A 423 -8.31 -18.21 -7.16
CA THR A 423 -7.51 -19.30 -6.58
C THR A 423 -7.05 -20.22 -7.69
N HIS A 424 -5.77 -20.47 -7.78
CA HIS A 424 -5.17 -21.37 -8.76
C HIS A 424 -4.47 -22.57 -8.09
N LYS A 425 -5.00 -23.09 -7.00
CA LYS A 425 -4.62 -24.44 -6.58
C LYS A 425 -5.46 -25.46 -7.38
N LYS A 426 -4.88 -25.91 -8.47
CA LYS A 426 -5.45 -27.02 -9.27
C LYS A 426 -5.66 -28.30 -8.45
N SER A 427 -4.97 -28.47 -7.32
CA SER A 427 -4.94 -29.72 -6.57
C SER A 427 -6.10 -29.93 -5.62
N ASP A 428 -6.64 -28.86 -4.99
CA ASP A 428 -7.59 -29.05 -3.88
C ASP A 428 -9.04 -28.73 -4.30
N THR A 429 -9.23 -27.79 -5.22
CA THR A 429 -10.56 -27.44 -5.76
C THR A 429 -11.06 -28.43 -6.82
N GLU A 430 -10.16 -29.18 -7.46
CA GLU A 430 -10.51 -30.26 -8.39
C GLU A 430 -10.74 -31.64 -7.67
N ALA A 431 -10.66 -31.66 -6.33
CA ALA A 431 -10.76 -32.93 -5.57
C ALA A 431 -12.08 -33.68 -5.78
N LEU A 432 -13.19 -32.98 -6.05
CA LEU A 432 -14.48 -33.56 -6.37
C LEU A 432 -14.75 -33.70 -7.86
N LYS A 433 -13.93 -33.09 -8.72
CA LYS A 433 -14.11 -33.15 -10.17
C LYS A 433 -14.01 -34.59 -10.69
N ASN A 434 -14.95 -34.96 -11.56
CA ASN A 434 -15.06 -36.31 -12.10
C ASN A 434 -15.29 -37.43 -11.04
N LYS A 435 -15.75 -37.11 -9.83
CA LYS A 435 -16.09 -38.12 -8.82
C LYS A 435 -17.51 -38.62 -9.04
N LYS A 436 -17.68 -39.92 -9.09
CA LYS A 436 -19.01 -40.56 -9.19
C LYS A 436 -19.75 -40.56 -7.85
N VAL A 437 -19.03 -40.43 -6.73
CA VAL A 437 -19.58 -40.45 -5.37
C VAL A 437 -18.84 -39.42 -4.54
N ILE A 438 -19.56 -38.57 -3.82
CA ILE A 438 -19.06 -37.64 -2.80
C ILE A 438 -19.62 -38.02 -1.44
N GLN A 439 -18.88 -37.74 -0.39
CA GLN A 439 -19.30 -37.96 0.99
C GLN A 439 -19.37 -36.62 1.72
N LEU A 440 -20.55 -36.24 2.18
CA LEU A 440 -20.81 -35.07 3.01
C LEU A 440 -20.99 -35.54 4.45
N ASN A 441 -20.05 -35.21 5.34
CA ASN A 441 -19.93 -35.83 6.65
C ASN A 441 -19.94 -37.38 6.53
N SER A 442 -20.95 -38.05 7.07
CA SER A 442 -21.09 -39.53 7.03
C SER A 442 -21.98 -40.07 5.90
N ILE A 443 -22.61 -39.16 5.12
CA ILE A 443 -23.60 -39.57 4.10
C ILE A 443 -22.95 -39.55 2.72
N SER A 444 -23.11 -40.62 1.97
CA SER A 444 -22.60 -40.79 0.60
C SER A 444 -23.65 -40.43 -0.43
N TYR A 445 -23.29 -39.55 -1.37
CA TYR A 445 -24.14 -39.12 -2.48
C TYR A 445 -23.53 -39.53 -3.81
N LYS A 446 -24.36 -40.07 -4.71
CA LYS A 446 -23.98 -40.33 -6.09
C LYS A 446 -24.09 -39.05 -6.90
N VAL A 447 -23.01 -38.64 -7.56
CA VAL A 447 -23.02 -37.54 -8.51
C VAL A 447 -23.60 -38.03 -9.83
N VAL A 448 -24.76 -37.47 -10.19
CA VAL A 448 -25.46 -37.80 -11.46
C VAL A 448 -24.86 -37.05 -12.61
N ASP A 449 -24.57 -35.74 -12.38
CA ASP A 449 -23.99 -34.87 -13.39
C ASP A 449 -23.14 -33.80 -12.75
N GLU A 450 -22.08 -33.36 -13.43
CA GLU A 450 -21.24 -32.20 -13.08
C GLU A 450 -21.55 -31.07 -14.05
N LEU A 451 -22.12 -30.00 -13.51
CA LEU A 451 -22.64 -28.89 -14.29
C LEU A 451 -21.51 -27.95 -14.76
N ASP A 452 -21.52 -27.55 -16.02
CA ASP A 452 -20.59 -26.53 -16.55
C ASP A 452 -21.01 -25.10 -16.20
N ARG A 453 -22.31 -24.87 -15.95
CA ARG A 453 -22.88 -23.58 -15.57
C ARG A 453 -24.03 -23.72 -14.60
N LEU A 454 -24.18 -22.72 -13.73
CA LEU A 454 -25.28 -22.64 -12.77
C LEU A 454 -25.68 -21.17 -12.58
N ALA A 455 -26.90 -20.82 -12.96
CA ALA A 455 -27.41 -19.45 -12.90
C ALA A 455 -27.44 -18.92 -11.45
N ILE A 456 -27.84 -19.78 -10.50
CA ILE A 456 -27.83 -19.48 -9.07
C ILE A 456 -26.43 -19.10 -8.58
N ALA A 457 -25.40 -19.86 -8.98
CA ALA A 457 -24.03 -19.56 -8.59
C ALA A 457 -23.52 -18.21 -9.15
N LYS A 458 -24.04 -17.76 -10.29
CA LYS A 458 -23.76 -16.44 -10.84
C LYS A 458 -24.49 -15.33 -10.06
N ALA A 459 -25.71 -15.60 -9.60
CA ALA A 459 -26.51 -14.66 -8.83
C ALA A 459 -26.08 -14.57 -7.37
N ASP A 460 -25.50 -15.64 -6.85
CA ASP A 460 -25.03 -15.69 -5.46
C ASP A 460 -23.74 -14.92 -5.28
N THR A 461 -23.81 -13.75 -4.66
CA THR A 461 -22.69 -12.81 -4.47
C THR A 461 -22.08 -12.89 -3.07
N THR A 462 -22.64 -13.70 -2.19
CA THR A 462 -22.22 -13.77 -0.78
C THR A 462 -20.90 -14.53 -0.57
N SER A 463 -20.56 -15.48 -1.46
CA SER A 463 -19.31 -16.24 -1.37
C SER A 463 -18.16 -15.54 -2.08
N PHE A 464 -17.04 -15.36 -1.38
CA PHE A 464 -15.81 -14.72 -1.87
C PHE A 464 -14.69 -15.70 -2.20
N ILE A 465 -14.86 -16.97 -1.83
CA ILE A 465 -13.89 -18.04 -2.04
C ILE A 465 -14.42 -19.05 -3.04
N ASP A 466 -13.54 -19.94 -3.51
CA ASP A 466 -13.95 -21.07 -4.33
C ASP A 466 -14.93 -21.93 -3.52
N GLY A 467 -15.90 -22.49 -4.20
CA GLY A 467 -16.95 -23.21 -3.54
C GLY A 467 -17.61 -24.27 -4.42
N TRP A 468 -18.29 -25.16 -3.78
CA TRP A 468 -19.09 -26.19 -4.40
C TRP A 468 -20.57 -25.89 -4.22
N TYR A 469 -21.33 -26.02 -5.28
CA TYR A 469 -22.77 -26.00 -5.25
C TYR A 469 -23.28 -27.41 -5.47
N VAL A 470 -24.10 -27.87 -4.52
CA VAL A 470 -24.68 -29.22 -4.51
C VAL A 470 -26.18 -29.10 -4.63
N VAL A 471 -26.74 -29.56 -5.75
CA VAL A 471 -28.19 -29.63 -5.93
C VAL A 471 -28.69 -30.94 -5.33
N VAL A 472 -29.56 -30.83 -4.33
CA VAL A 472 -30.17 -31.96 -3.60
C VAL A 472 -31.64 -32.11 -3.93
N LYS A 473 -32.23 -33.26 -3.71
CA LYS A 473 -33.62 -33.60 -4.05
C LYS A 473 -34.62 -32.57 -3.52
N ASP A 474 -34.54 -32.25 -2.23
CA ASP A 474 -35.47 -31.31 -1.59
C ASP A 474 -34.84 -30.53 -0.43
N SER A 475 -35.57 -29.55 0.10
CA SER A 475 -35.14 -28.66 1.17
C SER A 475 -35.01 -29.36 2.53
N SER A 476 -35.63 -30.53 2.74
CA SER A 476 -35.57 -31.27 4.01
C SER A 476 -34.15 -31.75 4.29
N ILE A 477 -33.42 -32.18 3.25
CA ILE A 477 -32.01 -32.58 3.34
C ILE A 477 -31.17 -31.39 3.83
N ILE A 478 -31.40 -30.21 3.27
CA ILE A 478 -30.68 -28.97 3.65
C ILE A 478 -30.98 -28.62 5.12
N THR A 479 -32.25 -28.68 5.52
CA THR A 479 -32.67 -28.37 6.90
C THR A 479 -32.05 -29.33 7.92
N SER A 480 -31.94 -30.62 7.57
CA SER A 480 -31.29 -31.62 8.44
C SER A 480 -29.81 -31.26 8.68
N TYR A 481 -29.04 -30.93 7.63
CA TYR A 481 -27.65 -30.52 7.78
C TYR A 481 -27.50 -29.22 8.54
N LEU A 482 -28.34 -28.22 8.27
CA LEU A 482 -28.31 -26.95 8.99
C LEU A 482 -28.54 -27.16 10.49
N LYS A 483 -29.52 -27.96 10.86
CA LYS A 483 -29.82 -28.31 12.26
C LYS A 483 -28.62 -28.98 12.93
N ASP A 484 -28.10 -30.05 12.35
CA ASP A 484 -26.99 -30.82 12.92
C ASP A 484 -25.73 -29.98 13.12
N ILE A 485 -25.35 -29.18 12.12
CA ILE A 485 -24.09 -28.40 12.14
C ILE A 485 -24.18 -27.18 13.02
N TYR A 486 -25.28 -26.40 12.94
CA TYR A 486 -25.38 -25.14 13.65
C TYR A 486 -25.82 -25.27 15.10
N GLU A 487 -26.62 -26.24 15.47
CA GLU A 487 -26.97 -26.50 16.87
C GLU A 487 -25.70 -26.89 17.69
N ASN A 488 -24.79 -27.65 17.08
CA ASN A 488 -23.56 -28.14 17.72
C ASN A 488 -22.34 -27.22 17.53
N SER A 489 -22.48 -26.07 16.88
CA SER A 489 -21.38 -25.15 16.61
C SER A 489 -21.13 -24.16 17.75
N ASN A 490 -19.88 -23.71 17.91
CA ASN A 490 -19.45 -22.70 18.89
C ASN A 490 -19.47 -21.26 18.32
N ILE A 491 -20.24 -21.00 17.27
CA ILE A 491 -20.37 -19.65 16.70
C ILE A 491 -21.37 -18.79 17.49
N TYR A 492 -21.29 -17.48 17.30
CA TYR A 492 -22.21 -16.52 17.93
C TYR A 492 -23.68 -16.82 17.59
N ASP A 493 -24.58 -16.71 18.55
CA ASP A 493 -26.00 -17.05 18.40
C ASP A 493 -26.70 -16.27 17.28
N GLU A 494 -26.33 -15.02 17.03
CA GLU A 494 -26.82 -14.22 15.90
C GLU A 494 -26.49 -14.86 14.53
N LEU A 495 -25.28 -15.43 14.41
CA LEU A 495 -24.88 -16.15 13.20
C LEU A 495 -25.59 -17.49 13.06
N LYS A 496 -25.85 -18.18 14.18
CA LYS A 496 -26.68 -19.41 14.18
C LYS A 496 -28.09 -19.11 13.72
N GLU A 497 -28.67 -18.03 14.21
CA GLU A 497 -30.02 -17.63 13.82
C GLU A 497 -30.13 -17.31 12.34
N TYR A 498 -29.12 -16.70 11.75
CA TYR A 498 -29.09 -16.31 10.34
C TYR A 498 -28.70 -17.48 9.42
N TYR A 499 -27.58 -18.16 9.65
CA TYR A 499 -27.07 -19.21 8.78
C TYR A 499 -27.63 -20.61 9.07
N GLY A 500 -28.12 -20.86 10.28
CA GLY A 500 -28.76 -22.14 10.67
C GLY A 500 -30.15 -22.38 10.06
N LYS A 501 -30.63 -21.47 9.22
CA LYS A 501 -31.91 -21.59 8.50
C LYS A 501 -31.68 -21.49 6.99
N ILE A 502 -32.60 -22.05 6.21
CA ILE A 502 -32.60 -21.89 4.75
C ILE A 502 -32.73 -20.41 4.43
N GLN A 503 -31.86 -19.93 3.56
CA GLN A 503 -31.87 -18.54 3.09
C GLN A 503 -32.62 -18.45 1.75
N TYR A 504 -33.59 -17.55 1.69
CA TYR A 504 -34.21 -17.11 0.46
C TYR A 504 -33.44 -15.95 -0.14
N SER A 505 -33.15 -16.02 -1.43
CA SER A 505 -32.47 -14.96 -2.19
C SER A 505 -33.30 -14.56 -3.41
N TYR A 506 -33.50 -13.26 -3.56
CA TYR A 506 -34.15 -12.68 -4.73
C TYR A 506 -33.25 -11.62 -5.36
N SER A 507 -32.69 -11.94 -6.52
CA SER A 507 -31.82 -11.05 -7.29
C SER A 507 -32.55 -10.53 -8.52
N PHE A 508 -32.40 -9.24 -8.81
CA PHE A 508 -33.06 -8.59 -9.95
C PHE A 508 -32.29 -7.37 -10.45
N ASN A 509 -32.53 -7.01 -11.73
CA ASN A 509 -32.06 -5.74 -12.29
C ASN A 509 -33.22 -4.73 -12.30
N LEU A 510 -32.88 -3.44 -12.29
CA LEU A 510 -33.84 -2.33 -12.35
C LEU A 510 -33.58 -1.47 -13.61
N ASN A 511 -34.62 -1.27 -14.43
CA ASN A 511 -34.60 -0.30 -15.51
C ASN A 511 -35.12 1.07 -15.00
N GLY A 512 -34.48 2.14 -15.48
CA GLY A 512 -34.82 3.51 -15.10
C GLY A 512 -33.60 4.39 -14.91
N SER A 513 -33.83 5.68 -14.65
CA SER A 513 -32.72 6.60 -14.33
C SER A 513 -31.98 6.16 -13.05
N ARG A 514 -30.71 6.48 -12.95
CA ARG A 514 -29.92 6.17 -11.75
C ARG A 514 -30.55 6.70 -10.46
N ALA A 515 -31.09 7.92 -10.51
CA ALA A 515 -31.75 8.52 -9.37
C ALA A 515 -33.02 7.74 -8.95
N ASN A 516 -33.83 7.28 -9.93
CA ASN A 516 -35.01 6.49 -9.65
C ASN A 516 -34.67 5.12 -9.10
N ARG A 517 -33.61 4.45 -9.61
CA ARG A 517 -33.13 3.17 -9.08
C ARG A 517 -32.68 3.32 -7.63
N ALA A 518 -31.82 4.29 -7.33
CA ALA A 518 -31.37 4.54 -5.95
C ALA A 518 -32.52 4.84 -5.00
N LYS A 519 -33.53 5.62 -5.45
CA LYS A 519 -34.75 5.91 -4.67
C LYS A 519 -35.57 4.64 -4.44
N THR A 520 -35.71 3.78 -5.45
CA THR A 520 -36.42 2.49 -5.35
C THR A 520 -35.74 1.59 -4.34
N GLU A 521 -34.44 1.41 -4.44
CA GLU A 521 -33.63 0.55 -3.54
C GLU A 521 -33.71 1.02 -2.09
N LYS A 522 -33.54 2.33 -1.82
CA LYS A 522 -33.71 2.93 -0.49
C LYS A 522 -35.15 2.73 0.06
N SER A 523 -36.16 2.83 -0.81
CA SER A 523 -37.56 2.61 -0.41
C SER A 523 -37.85 1.15 -0.07
N ILE A 524 -37.28 0.21 -0.86
CA ILE A 524 -37.37 -1.24 -0.60
C ILE A 524 -36.66 -1.54 0.72
N GLN A 525 -35.43 -1.08 0.92
CA GLN A 525 -34.66 -1.27 2.14
C GLN A 525 -35.44 -0.84 3.38
N LYS A 526 -36.01 0.38 3.36
CA LYS A 526 -36.77 0.90 4.48
C LYS A 526 -38.02 0.08 4.80
N GLN A 527 -38.72 -0.44 3.78
CA GLN A 527 -39.91 -1.28 3.98
C GLN A 527 -39.56 -2.68 4.48
N LEU A 528 -38.47 -3.28 3.96
CA LEU A 528 -38.00 -4.58 4.40
C LEU A 528 -37.54 -4.54 5.86
N GLN A 529 -36.71 -3.57 6.25
CA GLN A 529 -36.23 -3.41 7.63
C GLN A 529 -37.35 -3.16 8.63
N LYS A 530 -38.46 -2.51 8.21
CA LYS A 530 -39.60 -2.29 9.07
C LYS A 530 -40.42 -3.57 9.31
N LYS A 531 -40.42 -4.50 8.35
CA LYS A 531 -41.32 -5.67 8.36
C LYS A 531 -40.65 -6.97 8.70
N PHE A 532 -39.34 -7.10 8.39
CA PHE A 532 -38.57 -8.34 8.57
C PHE A 532 -37.26 -8.04 9.30
N ALA A 533 -37.02 -8.73 10.42
CA ALA A 533 -35.77 -8.56 11.20
C ALA A 533 -34.54 -9.14 10.48
N ASN A 534 -34.68 -10.30 9.83
CA ASN A 534 -33.59 -11.06 9.21
C ASN A 534 -33.60 -10.91 7.67
N CYS A 535 -33.94 -9.72 7.16
CA CYS A 535 -33.98 -9.43 5.72
C CYS A 535 -33.08 -8.26 5.40
N SER A 536 -32.18 -8.47 4.45
CA SER A 536 -31.24 -7.45 3.97
C SER A 536 -31.37 -7.26 2.46
N ILE A 537 -31.09 -6.06 1.99
CA ILE A 537 -30.89 -5.76 0.58
C ILE A 537 -29.49 -5.24 0.35
N GLU A 538 -28.77 -5.89 -0.54
CA GLU A 538 -27.52 -5.40 -1.09
C GLU A 538 -27.77 -4.92 -2.52
N SER A 539 -27.25 -3.75 -2.90
CA SER A 539 -27.42 -3.24 -4.25
C SER A 539 -26.24 -2.39 -4.71
N ARG A 540 -26.10 -2.25 -6.03
CA ARG A 540 -25.05 -1.43 -6.64
C ARG A 540 -25.12 0.03 -6.20
N GLU A 541 -26.31 0.62 -6.17
CA GLU A 541 -26.45 2.05 -5.86
C GLU A 541 -26.36 2.33 -4.36
N LEU A 542 -26.89 1.46 -3.49
CA LEU A 542 -26.75 1.61 -2.04
C LEU A 542 -25.29 1.42 -1.58
N SER A 543 -24.60 0.45 -2.17
CA SER A 543 -23.21 0.17 -1.82
C SER A 543 -22.20 1.14 -2.44
N ARG A 544 -22.60 1.85 -3.49
CA ARG A 544 -21.69 2.74 -4.24
C ARG A 544 -21.05 3.81 -3.35
N GLU A 545 -21.80 4.41 -2.44
CA GLU A 545 -21.28 5.44 -1.52
C GLU A 545 -20.17 4.85 -0.63
N SER A 546 -20.38 3.67 -0.06
CA SER A 546 -19.37 2.97 0.76
C SER A 546 -18.13 2.55 -0.04
N PHE A 547 -18.31 2.15 -1.31
CA PHE A 547 -17.18 1.84 -2.18
C PHE A 547 -16.37 3.09 -2.52
N TYR A 548 -17.00 4.25 -2.79
CA TYR A 548 -16.28 5.50 -2.98
C TYR A 548 -15.58 5.95 -1.71
N GLU A 549 -16.18 5.76 -0.53
CA GLU A 549 -15.54 6.05 0.75
C GLU A 549 -14.27 5.19 0.94
N LEU A 550 -14.37 3.88 0.72
CA LEU A 550 -13.25 2.95 0.92
C LEU A 550 -12.14 3.17 -0.13
N TYR A 551 -12.48 3.07 -1.41
CA TYR A 551 -11.47 3.13 -2.48
C TYR A 551 -10.98 4.54 -2.75
N GLY A 552 -11.83 5.55 -2.57
CA GLY A 552 -11.45 6.95 -2.58
C GLY A 552 -10.53 7.30 -1.41
N GLY A 553 -10.80 6.75 -0.23
CA GLY A 553 -9.93 6.85 0.93
C GLY A 553 -8.53 6.25 0.65
N PHE A 554 -8.46 5.05 0.05
CA PHE A 554 -7.19 4.46 -0.38
C PHE A 554 -6.46 5.33 -1.40
N LEU A 555 -7.15 5.86 -2.42
CA LEU A 555 -6.55 6.75 -3.41
C LEU A 555 -5.99 8.00 -2.76
N PHE A 556 -6.77 8.66 -1.90
CA PHE A 556 -6.35 9.86 -1.19
C PHE A 556 -5.09 9.61 -0.36
N ILE A 557 -5.08 8.56 0.46
CA ILE A 557 -3.94 8.21 1.31
C ILE A 557 -2.75 7.81 0.45
N GLY A 558 -2.96 7.04 -0.62
CA GLY A 558 -1.91 6.63 -1.53
C GLY A 558 -1.20 7.81 -2.19
N ILE A 559 -1.95 8.79 -2.69
CA ILE A 559 -1.38 10.02 -3.27
C ILE A 559 -0.69 10.84 -2.18
N PHE A 560 -1.31 10.99 -1.01
CA PHE A 560 -0.80 11.81 0.08
C PHE A 560 0.55 11.27 0.62
N LEU A 561 0.63 9.97 0.91
CA LEU A 561 1.88 9.31 1.29
C LEU A 561 2.90 9.30 0.14
N GLY A 562 2.43 9.15 -1.10
CA GLY A 562 3.27 9.24 -2.29
C GLY A 562 3.99 10.58 -2.40
N ILE A 563 3.31 11.69 -2.11
CA ILE A 563 3.89 13.04 -2.09
C ILE A 563 4.97 13.15 -1.00
N ILE A 564 4.72 12.58 0.19
CA ILE A 564 5.71 12.58 1.29
C ILE A 564 6.98 11.80 0.90
N PHE A 565 6.82 10.59 0.35
CA PHE A 565 7.95 9.76 -0.05
C PHE A 565 8.70 10.35 -1.25
N LEU A 566 8.00 10.99 -2.17
CA LEU A 566 8.61 11.72 -3.29
C LEU A 566 9.45 12.90 -2.80
N MET A 567 8.92 13.69 -1.86
CA MET A 567 9.65 14.79 -1.23
C MET A 567 10.91 14.29 -0.51
N ALA A 568 10.77 13.20 0.26
CA ALA A 568 11.91 12.59 0.93
C ALA A 568 12.98 12.11 -0.05
N THR A 569 12.56 11.44 -1.12
CA THR A 569 13.46 11.01 -2.20
C THR A 569 14.18 12.21 -2.81
N THR A 570 13.46 13.30 -3.10
CA THR A 570 14.02 14.53 -3.65
C THR A 570 15.09 15.13 -2.74
N LEU A 571 14.83 15.17 -1.44
CA LEU A 571 15.78 15.74 -0.47
C LEU A 571 16.99 14.84 -0.22
N ILE A 572 16.80 13.53 -0.21
CA ILE A 572 17.91 12.58 -0.14
C ILE A 572 18.83 12.77 -1.35
N ILE A 573 18.26 12.89 -2.53
CA ILE A 573 18.97 13.17 -3.78
C ILE A 573 19.72 14.50 -3.68
N TYR A 574 19.05 15.57 -3.24
CA TYR A 574 19.62 16.91 -3.13
C TYR A 574 20.81 16.96 -2.17
N TYR A 575 20.64 16.46 -0.93
CA TYR A 575 21.74 16.46 0.05
C TYR A 575 22.92 15.61 -0.38
N LYS A 576 22.64 14.47 -1.00
CA LYS A 576 23.66 13.61 -1.54
C LYS A 576 24.48 14.32 -2.60
N GLN A 577 23.82 14.99 -3.56
CA GLN A 577 24.52 15.70 -4.63
C GLN A 577 25.35 16.90 -4.12
N ILE A 578 24.81 17.65 -3.17
CA ILE A 578 25.59 18.73 -2.57
C ILE A 578 26.85 18.19 -1.88
N SER A 579 26.70 17.11 -1.10
CA SER A 579 27.85 16.49 -0.41
C SER A 579 28.90 16.01 -1.40
N GLU A 580 28.48 15.24 -2.42
CA GLU A 580 29.37 14.74 -3.47
C GLU A 580 30.02 15.88 -4.28
N GLY A 581 29.26 16.95 -4.55
CA GLY A 581 29.77 18.09 -5.30
C GLY A 581 30.99 18.76 -4.63
N TYR A 582 30.96 18.88 -3.28
CA TYR A 582 32.11 19.43 -2.55
C TYR A 582 33.30 18.47 -2.50
N ASP A 583 33.07 17.17 -2.31
CA ASP A 583 34.12 16.17 -2.27
C ASP A 583 34.79 16.00 -3.65
N ASP A 584 34.02 16.04 -4.72
CA ASP A 584 34.51 15.91 -6.09
C ASP A 584 35.23 17.14 -6.61
N ARG A 585 34.93 18.32 -6.08
CA ARG A 585 35.55 19.57 -6.51
C ARG A 585 37.08 19.50 -6.40
N GLU A 586 37.61 19.06 -5.25
CA GLU A 586 39.05 18.93 -5.05
C GLU A 586 39.66 17.91 -6.02
N ARG A 587 38.99 16.78 -6.24
CA ARG A 587 39.45 15.75 -7.18
C ARG A 587 39.53 16.24 -8.63
N TYR A 588 38.48 16.92 -9.09
CA TYR A 588 38.48 17.45 -10.47
C TYR A 588 39.45 18.61 -10.65
N GLN A 589 39.70 19.41 -9.63
CA GLN A 589 40.76 20.43 -9.68
C GLN A 589 42.14 19.81 -9.85
N ILE A 590 42.41 18.71 -9.15
CA ILE A 590 43.67 17.97 -9.30
C ILE A 590 43.75 17.38 -10.72
N MET A 591 42.68 16.75 -11.22
CA MET A 591 42.66 16.16 -12.58
C MET A 591 42.88 17.22 -13.67
N GLN A 592 42.34 18.42 -13.51
CA GLN A 592 42.58 19.54 -14.42
C GLN A 592 44.03 20.00 -14.40
N LYS A 593 44.66 20.03 -13.21
CA LYS A 593 46.11 20.35 -13.10
C LYS A 593 47.00 19.30 -13.77
N VAL A 594 46.53 18.05 -13.85
CA VAL A 594 47.21 16.93 -14.53
C VAL A 594 46.91 16.89 -16.04
N GLY A 595 46.11 17.83 -16.58
CA GLY A 595 45.91 17.97 -18.01
C GLY A 595 44.52 17.59 -18.52
N MET A 596 43.55 17.25 -17.65
CA MET A 596 42.18 16.95 -18.08
C MET A 596 41.44 18.22 -18.51
N SER A 597 40.88 18.23 -19.71
CA SER A 597 40.14 19.38 -20.25
C SER A 597 38.78 19.60 -19.53
N LYS A 598 38.30 20.86 -19.48
CA LYS A 598 36.96 21.17 -18.92
C LYS A 598 35.84 20.36 -19.57
N LYS A 599 35.96 20.00 -20.87
CA LYS A 599 34.99 19.20 -21.62
C LYS A 599 34.96 17.74 -21.13
N GLU A 600 36.13 17.16 -20.92
CA GLU A 600 36.26 15.78 -20.40
C GLU A 600 35.77 15.65 -18.96
N VAL A 601 36.07 16.65 -18.12
CA VAL A 601 35.52 16.76 -16.76
C VAL A 601 33.97 16.76 -16.82
N ARG A 602 33.39 17.61 -17.66
CA ARG A 602 31.91 17.68 -17.80
C ARG A 602 31.32 16.36 -18.29
N GLN A 603 31.94 15.67 -19.24
CA GLN A 603 31.48 14.38 -19.74
C GLN A 603 31.60 13.27 -18.68
N SER A 604 32.70 13.22 -17.92
CA SER A 604 32.90 12.28 -16.84
C SER A 604 31.84 12.47 -15.74
N ILE A 605 31.64 13.71 -15.31
CA ILE A 605 30.59 14.06 -14.33
C ILE A 605 29.22 13.61 -14.81
N ARG A 606 28.83 13.96 -16.05
CA ARG A 606 27.53 13.60 -16.61
C ARG A 606 27.30 12.09 -16.61
N SER A 607 28.30 11.32 -17.04
CA SER A 607 28.19 9.85 -17.08
C SER A 607 28.00 9.24 -15.69
N GLN A 608 28.79 9.70 -14.71
CA GLN A 608 28.73 9.19 -13.34
C GLN A 608 27.42 9.58 -12.64
N VAL A 609 27.01 10.85 -12.76
CA VAL A 609 25.79 11.36 -12.15
C VAL A 609 24.56 10.64 -12.73
N LEU A 610 24.47 10.45 -14.06
CA LEU A 610 23.39 9.72 -14.70
C LEU A 610 23.27 8.29 -14.16
N LEU A 611 24.38 7.56 -14.08
CA LEU A 611 24.35 6.16 -13.64
C LEU A 611 23.92 6.05 -12.16
N VAL A 612 24.47 6.89 -11.30
CA VAL A 612 24.13 6.92 -9.87
C VAL A 612 22.66 7.28 -9.65
N PHE A 613 22.11 8.15 -10.49
CA PHE A 613 20.71 8.58 -10.38
C PHE A 613 19.70 7.57 -10.89
N PHE A 614 19.94 7.05 -12.08
CA PHE A 614 18.93 6.18 -12.72
C PHE A 614 18.99 4.73 -12.23
N LEU A 615 20.11 4.29 -11.64
CA LEU A 615 20.21 2.94 -11.10
C LEU A 615 19.13 2.63 -10.02
N PRO A 616 18.86 3.48 -9.02
CA PRO A 616 17.78 3.25 -8.08
C PRO A 616 16.40 3.21 -8.72
N LEU A 617 16.14 4.07 -9.72
CA LEU A 617 14.87 4.09 -10.44
C LEU A 617 14.65 2.81 -11.24
N ILE A 618 15.67 2.37 -11.99
CA ILE A 618 15.61 1.12 -12.75
C ILE A 618 15.32 -0.06 -11.80
N MET A 619 16.02 -0.13 -10.67
CA MET A 619 15.78 -1.18 -9.68
C MET A 619 14.38 -1.08 -9.08
N ALA A 620 13.86 0.11 -8.83
CA ALA A 620 12.49 0.29 -8.35
C ALA A 620 11.44 -0.23 -9.35
N VAL A 621 11.64 0.02 -10.64
CA VAL A 621 10.78 -0.52 -11.71
C VAL A 621 10.88 -2.05 -11.80
N ILE A 622 12.10 -2.61 -11.64
CA ILE A 622 12.30 -4.06 -11.57
C ILE A 622 11.55 -4.65 -10.37
N HIS A 623 11.69 -4.06 -9.18
CA HIS A 623 10.95 -4.51 -8.00
C HIS A 623 9.43 -4.48 -8.22
N LEU A 624 8.91 -3.42 -8.84
CA LEU A 624 7.50 -3.32 -9.19
C LEU A 624 7.07 -4.42 -10.18
N ALA A 625 7.89 -4.70 -11.21
CA ALA A 625 7.60 -5.74 -12.19
C ALA A 625 7.50 -7.14 -11.55
N PHE A 626 8.41 -7.48 -10.62
CA PHE A 626 8.31 -8.73 -9.87
C PHE A 626 7.13 -8.75 -8.89
N ALA A 627 6.84 -7.61 -8.25
CA ALA A 627 5.71 -7.48 -7.33
C ALA A 627 4.35 -7.51 -8.05
N PHE A 628 4.29 -7.22 -9.35
CA PHE A 628 3.06 -7.08 -10.13
C PHE A 628 2.09 -8.26 -9.91
N LYS A 629 2.61 -9.50 -9.95
CA LYS A 629 1.78 -10.70 -9.82
C LYS A 629 1.17 -10.85 -8.43
N ILE A 630 1.93 -10.63 -7.36
CA ILE A 630 1.39 -10.72 -5.99
C ILE A 630 0.40 -9.57 -5.72
N ILE A 631 0.64 -8.38 -6.27
CA ILE A 631 -0.26 -7.24 -6.16
C ILE A 631 -1.59 -7.53 -6.87
N THR A 632 -1.58 -8.15 -8.06
CA THR A 632 -2.84 -8.54 -8.72
C THR A 632 -3.66 -9.51 -7.88
N ARG A 633 -3.03 -10.37 -7.07
CA ARG A 633 -3.72 -11.25 -6.11
C ARG A 633 -4.30 -10.47 -4.95
N LEU A 634 -3.56 -9.49 -4.40
CA LEU A 634 -4.08 -8.60 -3.36
C LEU A 634 -5.29 -7.79 -3.86
N LEU A 635 -5.21 -7.25 -5.08
CA LEU A 635 -6.29 -6.49 -5.69
C LEU A 635 -7.54 -7.35 -5.93
N SER A 636 -7.36 -8.65 -6.23
CA SER A 636 -8.49 -9.56 -6.39
C SER A 636 -9.25 -9.83 -5.08
N VAL A 637 -8.60 -9.73 -3.90
CA VAL A 637 -9.29 -9.74 -2.60
C VAL A 637 -10.25 -8.55 -2.50
N LEU A 638 -9.87 -7.41 -3.08
CA LEU A 638 -10.68 -6.19 -3.16
C LEU A 638 -11.59 -6.16 -4.42
N ASN A 639 -11.91 -7.30 -5.01
CA ASN A 639 -12.75 -7.46 -6.19
C ASN A 639 -12.25 -6.82 -7.50
N LEU A 640 -11.04 -6.31 -7.57
CA LEU A 640 -10.43 -5.85 -8.82
C LEU A 640 -9.75 -7.03 -9.53
N THR A 641 -10.43 -7.61 -10.52
CA THR A 641 -9.96 -8.77 -11.28
C THR A 641 -9.45 -8.42 -12.68
N ASN A 642 -9.64 -7.18 -13.13
CA ASN A 642 -9.20 -6.69 -14.44
C ASN A 642 -7.69 -6.39 -14.44
N ILE A 643 -6.89 -7.40 -14.84
CA ILE A 643 -5.43 -7.32 -14.88
C ILE A 643 -4.96 -6.28 -15.92
N SER A 644 -5.64 -6.18 -17.07
CA SER A 644 -5.27 -5.23 -18.13
C SER A 644 -5.41 -3.78 -17.65
N LEU A 645 -6.47 -3.49 -16.92
CA LEU A 645 -6.69 -2.18 -16.33
C LEU A 645 -5.59 -1.85 -15.29
N PHE A 646 -5.24 -2.79 -14.41
CA PHE A 646 -4.14 -2.60 -13.47
C PHE A 646 -2.80 -2.38 -14.16
N PHE A 647 -2.51 -3.13 -15.23
CA PHE A 647 -1.29 -2.94 -16.03
C PHE A 647 -1.23 -1.54 -16.65
N MET A 648 -2.32 -1.06 -17.25
CA MET A 648 -2.38 0.28 -17.84
C MET A 648 -2.11 1.39 -16.82
N TYR A 649 -2.76 1.35 -15.67
CA TYR A 649 -2.52 2.34 -14.59
C TYR A 649 -1.12 2.23 -14.00
N THR A 650 -0.56 1.02 -13.91
CA THR A 650 0.82 0.82 -13.45
C THR A 650 1.82 1.47 -14.41
N VAL A 651 1.69 1.23 -15.71
CA VAL A 651 2.55 1.86 -16.73
C VAL A 651 2.40 3.38 -16.72
N GLY A 652 1.17 3.89 -16.62
CA GLY A 652 0.91 5.32 -16.49
C GLY A 652 1.58 5.93 -15.25
N THR A 653 1.48 5.26 -14.09
CA THR A 653 2.14 5.70 -12.85
C THR A 653 3.66 5.72 -12.99
N VAL A 654 4.26 4.68 -13.59
CA VAL A 654 5.70 4.62 -13.84
C VAL A 654 6.14 5.78 -14.76
N ALA A 655 5.38 6.06 -15.83
CA ALA A 655 5.68 7.15 -16.76
C ALA A 655 5.64 8.51 -16.07
N VAL A 656 4.59 8.81 -15.31
CA VAL A 656 4.46 10.07 -14.54
C VAL A 656 5.59 10.18 -13.52
N PHE A 657 5.86 9.12 -12.77
CA PHE A 657 6.96 9.12 -11.79
C PHE A 657 8.32 9.35 -12.45
N ALA A 658 8.59 8.72 -13.59
CA ALA A 658 9.83 8.91 -14.34
C ALA A 658 10.00 10.36 -14.81
N VAL A 659 8.94 11.01 -15.29
CA VAL A 659 8.97 12.44 -15.66
C VAL A 659 9.32 13.31 -14.46
N ILE A 660 8.65 13.12 -13.32
CA ILE A 660 8.94 13.87 -12.08
C ILE A 660 10.38 13.63 -11.65
N TYR A 661 10.84 12.39 -11.71
CA TYR A 661 12.20 12.01 -11.34
C TYR A 661 13.26 12.69 -12.22
N VAL A 662 13.02 12.78 -13.54
CA VAL A 662 13.88 13.51 -14.49
C VAL A 662 13.91 15.00 -14.18
N ILE A 663 12.79 15.61 -13.80
CA ILE A 663 12.73 17.02 -13.39
C ILE A 663 13.59 17.24 -12.14
N ILE A 664 13.43 16.40 -11.11
CA ILE A 664 14.24 16.45 -9.88
C ILE A 664 15.72 16.31 -10.21
N TYR A 665 16.08 15.33 -11.05
CA TYR A 665 17.43 15.15 -11.53
C TYR A 665 17.98 16.43 -12.19
N SER A 666 17.23 17.03 -13.10
CA SER A 666 17.68 18.22 -13.86
C SER A 666 17.95 19.41 -12.95
N ILE A 667 17.11 19.63 -11.94
CA ILE A 667 17.27 20.71 -10.95
C ILE A 667 18.51 20.45 -10.09
N THR A 668 18.64 19.24 -9.56
CA THR A 668 19.72 18.90 -8.63
C THR A 668 21.07 18.78 -9.33
N ALA A 669 21.12 18.27 -10.56
CA ALA A 669 22.33 18.24 -11.37
C ALA A 669 22.86 19.64 -11.69
N ARG A 670 21.97 20.63 -11.90
CA ARG A 670 22.39 22.04 -12.13
C ARG A 670 23.12 22.60 -10.91
N GLU A 671 22.64 22.34 -9.70
CA GLU A 671 23.32 22.78 -8.46
C GLU A 671 24.67 22.07 -8.25
N TYR A 672 24.76 20.79 -8.57
CA TYR A 672 26.01 20.04 -8.55
C TYR A 672 27.06 20.63 -9.50
N TYR A 673 26.68 20.95 -10.75
CA TYR A 673 27.58 21.59 -11.71
C TYR A 673 28.07 22.95 -11.24
N LYS A 674 27.20 23.78 -10.63
CA LYS A 674 27.58 25.08 -10.06
C LYS A 674 28.66 24.95 -8.97
N ILE A 675 28.57 23.90 -8.13
CA ILE A 675 29.53 23.68 -7.04
C ILE A 675 30.93 23.34 -7.60
N ILE A 676 30.98 22.56 -8.69
CA ILE A 676 32.27 22.09 -9.25
C ILE A 676 32.89 23.13 -10.19
N ILE A 677 32.10 23.82 -11.02
CA ILE A 677 32.62 24.66 -12.13
C ILE A 677 32.65 26.13 -11.79
N CYS A 678 31.69 26.69 -11.00
CA CYS A 678 31.48 28.13 -10.89
C CYS A 678 32.17 28.84 -9.69
N ARG A 679 33.29 28.39 -9.17
CA ARG A 679 34.16 29.20 -8.29
C ARG A 679 35.63 29.05 -8.69
N GLY A 680 35.92 29.49 -9.88
CA GLY A 680 37.27 29.67 -10.42
C GLY A 680 37.49 31.10 -10.96
N GLU A 681 36.63 32.01 -10.51
CA GLU A 681 36.83 33.47 -10.69
C GLU A 681 36.74 34.17 -9.36
#